data_83c7a7909d75243d4ed75d629c2362ce
#
_entry.id   83c7a7909d75243d4ed75d629c2362ce
#
_cell.length_a   1.000
_cell.length_b   1.000
_cell.length_c   1.000
_cell.angle_alpha   90.00
_cell.angle_beta   90.00
_cell.angle_gamma   90.00
#
_symmetry.space_group_name_H-M   'P 1'
#
loop_
_entity.id
_entity.type
_entity.pdbx_description
1 polymer ?
#
loop_
_entity_poly.entity_id
_entity_poly.type
_entity_poly.pdbx_seq_one_letter_code
_entity_poly.pdbx_strand_id
1 'polypeptide(L)'
;MIENQLLNKLNAFHWHILIFTHIRVHYGRIGTRPHKTFWLLLAIFMRQMTTDELRSAYLEFFRSKGHAIISGAPLVPENDPTVLFTTAGMHPLVPYLMGEKHPAGTRLTDVQRCVRTQDIDEVGDNSHLTLFEMLGNWSLGDYFKQGAIEMSFEFLTKVLEIPIEKLAVTCFEGDTDAPRDEESAGIWEKCGIPRERIGFLPKAKNWWGPAGVTGPCGPDTEMFYWVGNSDLPPAGSNPANDDPNWMEIWNDVFMQYNKNEEGKFIPLTQQNVDTGMGLERVAAVLQGVSNVYETDLMAPILAKVQKMSHVISSRIIHVSDDPNHPSKSEDATKFWNVEKPRNERIIVDHLKAATFMIADGVHPSNVDQGYVLRRIIRRAIRSARNNGIDYNGNFSTEVAAEVIAQYGNVYEKLKIKSNEIFQTLSNEELQFGKTIEEGMKRFSKVVSEVKGKKIDGLTAFHLYDTYGFPIELTKELAHENKLDVDIEGFKKAFEAHQTLSRAGAEQKFKGGLADNSAETTKLHTATHLLNAALHRVLGNHIGQKGSNITAERLRFDFNHTDKMTPEQIAEVEQLVNEAIKADLPVTYHVTTVDGAKEEGAIGVFDDRYGSEVKVYVMGDSEAKNAGSGKVGDGAVFSKEICGGPHVARTGMLGGFKIQKEESSSAGVRRIKAVVSGGPAEIMVAIERK
;
A
#
# COMPACT_ATOMS: atom_id res chain seq x y z
N MET A 1 25.82 11.17 -33.72
CA MET A 1 24.51 11.17 -33.00
C MET A 1 24.13 12.57 -32.55
N ILE A 2 25.04 13.36 -32.01
CA ILE A 2 24.78 14.74 -31.56
C ILE A 2 24.49 15.70 -32.71
N GLU A 3 25.18 15.58 -33.84
CA GLU A 3 24.94 16.43 -35.02
C GLU A 3 23.56 16.23 -35.67
N ASN A 4 23.05 15.01 -35.71
CA ASN A 4 21.70 14.74 -36.23
C ASN A 4 20.58 15.25 -35.31
N GLN A 5 20.79 15.31 -34.01
CA GLN A 5 19.81 15.92 -33.08
C GLN A 5 19.82 17.46 -33.18
N LEU A 6 20.98 18.07 -33.42
CA LEU A 6 21.05 19.53 -33.64
C LEU A 6 20.44 19.92 -34.98
N LEU A 7 20.66 19.14 -36.05
CA LEU A 7 20.03 19.41 -37.35
C LEU A 7 18.50 19.30 -37.31
N ASN A 8 17.97 18.31 -36.58
CA ASN A 8 16.51 18.17 -36.42
C ASN A 8 15.91 19.33 -35.60
N LYS A 9 16.60 19.80 -34.55
CA LYS A 9 16.17 20.98 -33.76
C LYS A 9 16.25 22.28 -34.59
N LEU A 10 17.29 22.47 -35.42
CA LEU A 10 17.42 23.62 -36.31
C LEU A 10 16.39 23.61 -37.44
N ASN A 11 16.04 22.46 -37.98
CA ASN A 11 14.99 22.34 -38.99
C ASN A 11 13.59 22.61 -38.39
N ALA A 12 13.32 22.11 -37.18
CA ALA A 12 12.05 22.45 -36.49
C ALA A 12 11.95 23.96 -36.23
N PHE A 13 13.03 24.60 -35.75
CA PHE A 13 13.06 26.06 -35.50
C PHE A 13 12.88 26.88 -36.78
N HIS A 14 13.44 26.45 -37.92
CA HIS A 14 13.27 27.13 -39.22
C HIS A 14 11.85 27.00 -39.75
N TRP A 15 11.20 25.83 -39.61
CA TRP A 15 9.80 25.65 -39.95
C TRP A 15 8.87 26.50 -39.08
N HIS A 16 9.18 26.68 -37.81
CA HIS A 16 8.42 27.53 -36.89
C HIS A 16 8.45 29.01 -37.32
N ILE A 17 9.62 29.54 -37.70
CA ILE A 17 9.74 30.93 -38.18
C ILE A 17 9.00 31.14 -39.49
N LEU A 18 9.02 30.16 -40.40
CA LEU A 18 8.32 30.24 -41.68
C LEU A 18 6.79 30.20 -41.52
N ILE A 19 6.27 29.38 -40.60
CA ILE A 19 4.85 29.31 -40.28
C ILE A 19 4.38 30.62 -39.60
N PHE A 20 5.15 31.16 -38.64
CA PHE A 20 4.83 32.41 -37.96
C PHE A 20 4.82 33.61 -38.90
N THR A 21 5.75 33.69 -39.83
CA THR A 21 5.79 34.78 -40.84
C THR A 21 4.65 34.63 -41.84
N HIS A 22 4.29 33.42 -42.25
CA HIS A 22 3.20 33.17 -43.19
C HIS A 22 1.81 33.50 -42.59
N ILE A 23 1.60 33.15 -41.31
CA ILE A 23 0.38 33.42 -40.56
C ILE A 23 0.24 34.94 -40.33
N ARG A 24 1.32 35.66 -39.97
CA ARG A 24 1.29 37.10 -39.72
C ARG A 24 1.01 37.88 -40.99
N VAL A 25 1.44 37.42 -42.14
CA VAL A 25 1.21 38.09 -43.44
C VAL A 25 -0.20 37.80 -43.98
N HIS A 26 -0.79 36.65 -43.73
CA HIS A 26 -2.08 36.27 -44.30
C HIS A 26 -3.28 36.72 -43.44
N TYR A 27 -3.16 36.76 -42.13
CA TYR A 27 -4.26 37.09 -41.21
C TYR A 27 -4.26 38.53 -40.70
N GLY A 28 -3.18 39.30 -40.89
CA GLY A 28 -3.13 40.71 -40.54
C GLY A 28 -3.96 41.63 -41.48
N ARG A 29 -4.57 41.10 -42.53
CA ARG A 29 -5.37 41.86 -43.53
C ARG A 29 -6.88 41.62 -43.45
N ILE A 30 -7.37 40.69 -42.62
CA ILE A 30 -8.79 40.39 -42.54
C ILE A 30 -9.20 40.48 -41.06
N GLY A 31 -9.91 41.54 -40.70
CA GLY A 31 -10.37 41.84 -39.34
C GLY A 31 -11.44 40.86 -38.81
N THR A 32 -11.21 39.56 -38.89
CA THR A 32 -12.07 38.50 -38.36
C THR A 32 -11.41 37.84 -37.15
N ARG A 33 -12.22 37.55 -36.12
CA ARG A 33 -11.77 36.83 -34.90
C ARG A 33 -11.04 35.54 -35.30
N PRO A 34 -9.92 35.20 -34.64
CA PRO A 34 -9.18 34.00 -34.97
C PRO A 34 -10.08 32.75 -34.82
N HIS A 35 -10.10 31.95 -35.89
CA HIS A 35 -10.92 30.76 -36.03
C HIS A 35 -10.41 29.65 -35.06
N LYS A 36 -11.25 28.68 -34.70
CA LYS A 36 -10.91 27.51 -33.87
C LYS A 36 -9.55 26.87 -34.20
N THR A 37 -9.13 26.91 -35.48
CA THR A 37 -7.85 26.41 -35.97
C THR A 37 -6.63 27.13 -35.37
N PHE A 38 -6.75 28.42 -35.03
CA PHE A 38 -5.66 29.18 -34.41
C PHE A 38 -5.43 28.76 -32.96
N TRP A 39 -6.51 28.51 -32.25
CA TRP A 39 -6.46 27.99 -30.85
C TRP A 39 -6.07 26.52 -30.79
N LEU A 40 -6.44 25.69 -31.79
CA LEU A 40 -5.92 24.34 -31.94
C LEU A 40 -4.39 24.31 -32.15
N LEU A 41 -3.86 25.28 -32.90
CA LEU A 41 -2.41 25.45 -33.09
C LEU A 41 -1.72 25.96 -31.82
N LEU A 42 -2.38 26.81 -31.01
CA LEU A 42 -1.85 27.22 -29.70
C LEU A 42 -1.90 26.09 -28.65
N ALA A 43 -2.88 25.22 -28.68
CA ALA A 43 -2.93 24.03 -27.85
C ALA A 43 -1.80 23.01 -28.18
N ILE A 44 -1.30 23.02 -29.41
CA ILE A 44 -0.09 22.29 -29.86
C ILE A 44 1.19 22.89 -29.24
N PHE A 45 1.14 24.11 -28.65
CA PHE A 45 2.30 24.81 -28.09
C PHE A 45 2.44 24.73 -26.57
N MET A 46 1.58 24.01 -25.84
CA MET A 46 1.95 23.58 -24.49
C MET A 46 3.13 22.61 -24.60
N ARG A 47 4.19 22.87 -23.85
CA ARG A 47 5.36 21.98 -23.83
C ARG A 47 4.91 20.60 -23.41
N GLN A 48 4.72 19.70 -24.38
CA GLN A 48 4.44 18.30 -24.06
C GLN A 48 5.65 17.73 -23.32
N MET A 49 5.46 17.38 -22.07
CA MET A 49 6.48 16.76 -21.23
C MET A 49 6.06 15.34 -20.90
N THR A 50 7.01 14.41 -20.99
CA THR A 50 6.84 13.10 -20.40
C THR A 50 6.85 13.21 -18.86
N THR A 51 6.31 12.21 -18.20
CA THR A 51 6.29 12.16 -16.73
C THR A 51 7.71 12.17 -16.14
N ASP A 52 8.68 11.52 -16.81
CA ASP A 52 10.10 11.53 -16.40
C ASP A 52 10.75 12.91 -16.58
N GLU A 53 10.43 13.62 -17.65
CA GLU A 53 10.88 15.01 -17.86
C GLU A 53 10.29 15.94 -16.81
N LEU A 54 9.04 15.75 -16.41
CA LEU A 54 8.39 16.55 -15.36
C LEU A 54 9.08 16.33 -13.99
N ARG A 55 9.34 15.05 -13.59
CA ARG A 55 10.12 14.76 -12.37
C ARG A 55 11.46 15.48 -12.38
N SER A 56 12.19 15.35 -13.48
CA SER A 56 13.51 15.94 -13.65
C SER A 56 13.47 17.47 -13.62
N ALA A 57 12.49 18.07 -14.29
CA ALA A 57 12.32 19.52 -14.31
C ALA A 57 12.01 20.10 -12.94
N TYR A 58 11.17 19.40 -12.15
CA TYR A 58 10.84 19.81 -10.78
C TYR A 58 12.07 19.79 -9.86
N LEU A 59 12.75 18.66 -9.81
CA LEU A 59 13.93 18.51 -8.96
C LEU A 59 15.03 19.49 -9.34
N GLU A 60 15.27 19.70 -10.64
CA GLU A 60 16.27 20.63 -11.14
C GLU A 60 15.92 22.08 -10.84
N PHE A 61 14.64 22.47 -10.99
CA PHE A 61 14.16 23.79 -10.65
C PHE A 61 14.42 24.11 -9.17
N PHE A 62 13.97 23.22 -8.25
CA PHE A 62 14.17 23.46 -6.83
C PHE A 62 15.64 23.36 -6.42
N ARG A 63 16.44 22.50 -7.05
CA ARG A 63 17.90 22.50 -6.89
C ARG A 63 18.50 23.85 -7.25
N SER A 64 18.03 24.47 -8.35
CA SER A 64 18.49 25.81 -8.76
C SER A 64 18.11 26.91 -7.76
N LYS A 65 17.06 26.69 -6.95
CA LYS A 65 16.61 27.56 -5.87
C LYS A 65 17.32 27.25 -4.52
N GLY A 66 18.31 26.35 -4.52
CA GLY A 66 19.11 26.00 -3.35
C GLY A 66 18.55 24.88 -2.50
N HIS A 67 17.60 24.08 -3.00
CA HIS A 67 17.08 22.90 -2.32
C HIS A 67 18.00 21.69 -2.53
N ALA A 68 18.24 20.96 -1.46
CA ALA A 68 18.91 19.66 -1.54
C ALA A 68 17.91 18.59 -2.00
N ILE A 69 18.29 17.82 -3.02
CA ILE A 69 17.51 16.67 -3.45
C ILE A 69 17.72 15.54 -2.46
N ILE A 70 16.67 15.04 -1.85
CA ILE A 70 16.69 13.90 -0.92
C ILE A 70 15.97 12.68 -1.54
N SER A 71 16.16 11.52 -0.97
CA SER A 71 15.46 10.30 -1.41
C SER A 71 14.08 10.22 -0.76
N GLY A 72 13.07 9.82 -1.52
CA GLY A 72 11.77 9.50 -0.96
C GLY A 72 11.83 8.30 0.00
N ALA A 73 10.98 8.33 1.01
CA ALA A 73 10.87 7.31 2.04
C ALA A 73 10.07 6.07 1.54
N PRO A 74 10.15 4.93 2.26
CA PRO A 74 9.28 3.78 2.02
C PRO A 74 7.79 4.11 2.17
N LEU A 75 6.93 3.30 1.54
CA LEU A 75 5.47 3.45 1.67
C LEU A 75 4.97 3.13 3.08
N VAL A 76 5.66 2.26 3.81
CA VAL A 76 5.36 1.96 5.21
C VAL A 76 6.24 2.82 6.09
N PRO A 77 5.68 3.74 6.90
CA PRO A 77 6.46 4.60 7.79
C PRO A 77 7.22 3.78 8.84
N GLU A 78 8.49 4.08 9.04
CA GLU A 78 9.33 3.36 10.00
C GLU A 78 9.07 3.78 11.46
N ASN A 79 8.66 5.04 11.69
CA ASN A 79 8.62 5.64 13.02
C ASN A 79 7.25 6.21 13.42
N ASP A 80 6.18 5.93 12.69
CA ASP A 80 4.84 6.41 13.01
C ASP A 80 3.79 5.28 12.96
N PRO A 81 3.45 4.68 14.12
CA PRO A 81 2.44 3.63 14.19
C PRO A 81 1.00 4.13 14.04
N THR A 82 0.79 5.46 13.99
CA THR A 82 -0.57 6.05 13.91
C THR A 82 -1.12 6.06 12.49
N VAL A 83 -0.28 5.86 11.48
CA VAL A 83 -0.66 5.80 10.07
C VAL A 83 -0.15 4.52 9.40
N LEU A 84 -0.96 3.97 8.51
CA LEU A 84 -0.61 2.71 7.83
C LEU A 84 0.41 2.92 6.70
N PHE A 85 0.35 4.06 6.02
CA PHE A 85 1.20 4.37 4.87
C PHE A 85 1.64 5.82 4.88
N THR A 86 2.73 6.11 4.18
CA THR A 86 3.15 7.46 3.85
C THR A 86 2.11 8.12 2.94
N THR A 87 1.40 9.13 3.44
CA THR A 87 0.26 9.78 2.77
C THR A 87 0.62 11.07 2.07
N ALA A 88 1.78 11.66 2.42
CA ALA A 88 2.30 12.92 1.87
C ALA A 88 3.83 12.98 2.03
N GLY A 89 4.47 13.83 1.23
CA GLY A 89 5.92 14.01 1.25
C GLY A 89 6.49 14.50 2.58
N MET A 90 5.71 15.28 3.34
CA MET A 90 6.13 15.78 4.65
C MET A 90 6.18 14.71 5.76
N HIS A 91 5.50 13.59 5.58
CA HIS A 91 5.35 12.59 6.63
C HIS A 91 6.71 12.11 7.20
N PRO A 92 7.70 11.74 6.38
CA PRO A 92 9.03 11.39 6.87
C PRO A 92 9.79 12.59 7.48
N LEU A 93 9.35 13.81 7.23
CA LEU A 93 10.01 15.04 7.63
C LEU A 93 9.43 15.66 8.93
N VAL A 94 8.43 15.02 9.55
CA VAL A 94 7.79 15.52 10.78
C VAL A 94 8.78 15.94 11.86
N PRO A 95 9.86 15.20 12.22
CA PRO A 95 10.81 15.62 13.23
C PRO A 95 11.48 16.98 12.88
N TYR A 96 11.78 17.20 11.61
CA TYR A 96 12.44 18.41 11.13
C TYR A 96 11.48 19.61 11.06
N LEU A 97 10.22 19.37 10.70
CA LEU A 97 9.15 20.36 10.78
C LEU A 97 8.86 20.76 12.24
N MET A 98 9.11 19.88 13.20
CA MET A 98 9.02 20.14 14.63
C MET A 98 10.25 20.84 15.23
N GLY A 99 11.31 21.07 14.43
CA GLY A 99 12.47 21.86 14.82
C GLY A 99 13.80 21.12 14.92
N GLU A 100 13.84 19.82 14.61
CA GLU A 100 15.11 19.12 14.45
C GLU A 100 15.86 19.61 13.20
N LYS A 101 17.17 19.49 13.20
CA LYS A 101 17.99 19.90 12.05
C LYS A 101 18.15 18.76 11.06
N HIS A 102 17.68 18.97 9.83
CA HIS A 102 17.89 18.00 8.77
C HIS A 102 19.36 18.04 8.28
N PRO A 103 20.03 16.87 8.08
CA PRO A 103 21.45 16.82 7.69
C PRO A 103 21.74 17.45 6.32
N ALA A 104 20.78 17.48 5.41
CA ALA A 104 20.90 18.09 4.07
C ALA A 104 20.62 19.61 4.04
N GLY A 105 20.23 20.23 5.16
CA GLY A 105 19.96 21.66 5.23
C GLY A 105 18.50 22.03 5.46
N THR A 106 18.15 23.31 5.19
CA THR A 106 16.84 23.88 5.47
C THR A 106 15.91 23.89 4.28
N ARG A 107 16.40 23.68 3.06
CA ARG A 107 15.65 23.59 1.82
C ARG A 107 15.77 22.20 1.22
N LEU A 108 14.68 21.48 1.09
CA LEU A 108 14.66 20.10 0.62
C LEU A 108 13.70 19.94 -0.54
N THR A 109 13.95 18.95 -1.40
CA THR A 109 13.01 18.54 -2.46
C THR A 109 13.15 17.06 -2.77
N ASP A 110 12.04 16.39 -3.09
CA ASP A 110 12.04 15.00 -3.53
C ASP A 110 10.85 14.64 -4.42
N VAL A 111 10.79 13.35 -4.75
CA VAL A 111 9.63 12.67 -5.32
C VAL A 111 9.22 11.57 -4.35
N GLN A 112 8.13 11.79 -3.62
CA GLN A 112 7.62 10.85 -2.64
C GLN A 112 6.47 10.02 -3.20
N ARG A 113 6.60 8.69 -3.07
CA ARG A 113 5.47 7.77 -3.31
C ARG A 113 4.51 7.83 -2.14
N CYS A 114 3.24 8.05 -2.40
CA CYS A 114 2.19 8.21 -1.40
C CYS A 114 1.07 7.20 -1.62
N VAL A 115 0.46 6.73 -0.52
CA VAL A 115 -0.73 5.87 -0.54
C VAL A 115 -1.82 6.51 0.29
N ARG A 116 -2.97 6.80 -0.33
CA ARG A 116 -4.17 7.32 0.33
C ARG A 116 -5.28 6.28 0.32
N THR A 117 -5.54 5.69 1.47
CA THR A 117 -6.52 4.60 1.61
C THR A 117 -7.97 5.08 1.62
N GLN A 118 -8.20 6.35 1.98
CA GLN A 118 -9.51 6.98 1.92
C GLN A 118 -10.02 7.16 0.49
N ASP A 119 -9.11 7.33 -0.48
CA ASP A 119 -9.47 7.60 -1.87
C ASP A 119 -9.80 6.32 -2.67
N ILE A 120 -9.58 5.14 -2.09
CA ILE A 120 -9.76 3.83 -2.77
C ILE A 120 -11.17 3.68 -3.37
N ASP A 121 -12.21 4.16 -2.67
CA ASP A 121 -13.60 3.99 -3.13
C ASP A 121 -13.93 4.91 -4.33
N GLU A 122 -13.21 6.02 -4.49
CA GLU A 122 -13.36 6.98 -5.57
C GLU A 122 -12.56 6.58 -6.82
N VAL A 123 -11.56 5.70 -6.67
CA VAL A 123 -10.76 5.19 -7.79
C VAL A 123 -11.62 4.59 -8.89
N GLY A 124 -11.31 4.96 -10.11
CA GLY A 124 -12.04 4.66 -11.34
C GLY A 124 -12.64 5.90 -11.99
N ASP A 125 -12.59 7.06 -11.33
CA ASP A 125 -12.86 8.38 -11.90
C ASP A 125 -11.68 8.88 -12.78
N ASN A 126 -11.56 10.18 -13.00
CA ASN A 126 -10.55 10.77 -13.88
C ASN A 126 -9.22 11.13 -13.17
N SER A 127 -9.17 11.19 -11.83
CA SER A 127 -8.05 11.82 -11.11
C SER A 127 -7.63 11.14 -9.80
N HIS A 128 -8.48 10.33 -9.16
CA HIS A 128 -8.14 9.66 -7.90
C HIS A 128 -7.29 8.41 -8.12
N LEU A 129 -6.24 8.29 -7.32
CA LEU A 129 -5.28 7.18 -7.33
C LEU A 129 -5.02 6.70 -5.90
N THR A 130 -4.98 5.38 -5.71
CA THR A 130 -4.56 4.76 -4.44
C THR A 130 -3.10 5.04 -4.14
N LEU A 131 -2.23 4.85 -5.15
CA LEU A 131 -0.81 5.16 -5.10
C LEU A 131 -0.49 6.20 -6.16
N PHE A 132 0.19 7.27 -5.77
CA PHE A 132 0.62 8.34 -6.66
C PHE A 132 1.99 8.88 -6.24
N GLU A 133 2.61 9.65 -7.13
CA GLU A 133 3.86 10.33 -6.86
C GLU A 133 3.58 11.80 -6.52
N MET A 134 4.08 12.23 -5.37
CA MET A 134 4.03 13.62 -4.92
C MET A 134 5.40 14.26 -5.10
N LEU A 135 5.47 15.31 -5.90
CA LEU A 135 6.63 16.16 -6.01
C LEU A 135 6.57 17.17 -4.86
N GLY A 136 7.59 17.17 -4.00
CA GLY A 136 7.60 17.97 -2.78
C GLY A 136 8.80 18.90 -2.69
N ASN A 137 8.57 20.09 -2.11
CA ASN A 137 9.65 20.96 -1.65
C ASN A 137 9.31 21.53 -0.28
N TRP A 138 10.35 21.67 0.55
CA TRP A 138 10.21 22.08 1.95
C TRP A 138 11.14 23.22 2.29
N SER A 139 10.63 24.11 3.15
CA SER A 139 11.40 25.11 3.87
C SER A 139 11.32 24.82 5.37
N LEU A 140 12.45 24.53 5.99
CA LEU A 140 12.57 24.27 7.42
C LEU A 140 13.05 25.55 8.13
N GLY A 141 12.14 26.53 8.28
CA GLY A 141 12.44 27.82 8.90
C GLY A 141 13.28 28.77 8.04
N ASP A 142 13.30 28.62 6.70
CA ASP A 142 14.06 29.48 5.78
C ASP A 142 13.14 30.50 5.08
N TYR A 143 12.43 30.12 4.02
CA TYR A 143 11.41 30.97 3.41
C TYR A 143 10.01 30.53 3.89
N PHE A 144 9.02 31.43 3.69
CA PHE A 144 7.64 31.17 4.05
C PHE A 144 6.72 31.54 2.86
N LYS A 145 5.50 32.03 3.09
CA LYS A 145 4.45 32.25 2.10
C LYS A 145 4.92 32.90 0.80
N GLN A 146 5.60 34.03 0.88
CA GLN A 146 6.06 34.76 -0.30
C GLN A 146 6.99 33.90 -1.17
N GLY A 147 8.00 33.28 -0.54
CA GLY A 147 8.96 32.44 -1.28
C GLY A 147 8.31 31.19 -1.88
N ALA A 148 7.38 30.54 -1.17
CA ALA A 148 6.65 29.37 -1.67
C ALA A 148 5.82 29.73 -2.88
N ILE A 149 4.92 30.68 -2.75
CA ILE A 149 3.99 31.10 -3.80
C ILE A 149 4.72 31.60 -5.05
N GLU A 150 5.77 32.42 -4.89
CA GLU A 150 6.56 32.91 -6.03
C GLU A 150 7.27 31.79 -6.79
N MET A 151 7.83 30.77 -6.06
CA MET A 151 8.46 29.62 -6.72
C MET A 151 7.44 28.70 -7.39
N SER A 152 6.29 28.42 -6.75
CA SER A 152 5.22 27.62 -7.33
C SER A 152 4.65 28.28 -8.58
N PHE A 153 4.39 29.59 -8.52
CA PHE A 153 3.94 30.37 -9.69
C PHE A 153 4.98 30.37 -10.81
N GLU A 154 6.26 30.58 -10.48
CA GLU A 154 7.34 30.56 -11.47
C GLU A 154 7.47 29.20 -12.14
N PHE A 155 7.38 28.12 -11.38
CA PHE A 155 7.45 26.77 -11.94
C PHE A 155 6.29 26.50 -12.89
N LEU A 156 5.06 26.77 -12.47
CA LEU A 156 3.87 26.54 -13.29
C LEU A 156 3.89 27.37 -14.58
N THR A 157 4.25 28.66 -14.48
CA THR A 157 4.06 29.58 -15.63
C THR A 157 5.30 29.73 -16.52
N LYS A 158 6.53 29.54 -15.98
CA LYS A 158 7.76 29.72 -16.75
C LYS A 158 8.44 28.41 -17.12
N VAL A 159 8.36 27.38 -16.28
CA VAL A 159 8.99 26.08 -16.55
C VAL A 159 8.03 25.16 -17.28
N LEU A 160 6.79 25.05 -16.79
CA LEU A 160 5.75 24.22 -17.40
C LEU A 160 4.96 24.95 -18.50
N GLU A 161 5.12 26.28 -18.59
CA GLU A 161 4.44 27.14 -19.57
C GLU A 161 2.89 27.04 -19.53
N ILE A 162 2.35 26.77 -18.32
CA ILE A 162 0.90 26.74 -18.11
C ILE A 162 0.33 28.15 -18.23
N PRO A 163 -0.70 28.35 -19.08
CA PRO A 163 -1.33 29.65 -19.23
C PRO A 163 -2.00 30.12 -17.95
N ILE A 164 -1.68 31.33 -17.49
CA ILE A 164 -2.23 31.91 -16.26
C ILE A 164 -3.76 32.04 -16.32
N GLU A 165 -4.32 32.17 -17.52
CA GLU A 165 -5.76 32.26 -17.77
C GLU A 165 -6.50 30.99 -17.41
N LYS A 166 -5.78 29.85 -17.29
CA LYS A 166 -6.30 28.54 -16.88
C LYS A 166 -6.03 28.21 -15.42
N LEU A 167 -5.36 29.10 -14.68
CA LEU A 167 -5.05 28.92 -13.28
C LEU A 167 -6.06 29.63 -12.37
N ALA A 168 -6.37 29.00 -11.26
CA ALA A 168 -7.07 29.59 -10.11
C ALA A 168 -6.43 29.05 -8.82
N VAL A 169 -6.63 29.75 -7.71
CA VAL A 169 -6.08 29.36 -6.42
C VAL A 169 -7.12 29.47 -5.33
N THR A 170 -6.90 28.75 -4.25
CA THR A 170 -7.66 28.92 -3.00
C THR A 170 -6.75 29.31 -1.85
N CYS A 171 -7.32 29.95 -0.84
CA CYS A 171 -6.69 30.33 0.39
C CYS A 171 -7.63 30.05 1.57
N PHE A 172 -7.09 29.90 2.76
CA PHE A 172 -7.87 29.66 3.95
C PHE A 172 -8.78 30.83 4.31
N GLU A 173 -10.08 30.57 4.54
CA GLU A 173 -11.08 31.62 4.84
C GLU A 173 -11.01 32.17 6.26
N GLY A 174 -10.26 31.49 7.16
CA GLY A 174 -10.16 31.87 8.57
C GLY A 174 -11.21 31.20 9.45
N ASP A 175 -10.81 30.96 10.71
CA ASP A 175 -11.69 30.49 11.77
C ASP A 175 -11.19 30.97 13.16
N THR A 176 -11.61 30.29 14.25
CA THR A 176 -11.17 30.60 15.61
C THR A 176 -9.69 30.26 15.89
N ASP A 177 -9.09 29.36 15.10
CA ASP A 177 -7.72 28.89 15.31
C ASP A 177 -6.70 29.71 14.52
N ALA A 178 -7.08 30.21 13.33
CA ALA A 178 -6.21 31.02 12.49
C ALA A 178 -6.99 32.06 11.68
N PRO A 179 -6.41 33.24 11.43
CA PRO A 179 -7.07 34.29 10.65
C PRO A 179 -7.19 33.90 9.16
N ARG A 180 -8.12 34.57 8.48
CA ARG A 180 -8.24 34.53 7.00
C ARG A 180 -6.91 34.92 6.34
N ASP A 181 -6.50 34.13 5.34
CA ASP A 181 -5.19 34.28 4.69
C ASP A 181 -5.22 35.29 3.54
N GLU A 182 -5.41 36.57 3.88
CA GLU A 182 -5.31 37.69 2.93
C GLU A 182 -3.86 37.93 2.47
N GLU A 183 -2.86 37.46 3.23
CA GLU A 183 -1.45 37.59 2.85
C GLU A 183 -1.15 36.75 1.60
N SER A 184 -1.50 35.46 1.61
CA SER A 184 -1.32 34.57 0.47
C SER A 184 -2.12 35.06 -0.74
N ALA A 185 -3.37 35.49 -0.54
CA ALA A 185 -4.18 36.06 -1.61
C ALA A 185 -3.52 37.30 -2.25
N GLY A 186 -2.98 38.23 -1.43
CA GLY A 186 -2.27 39.40 -1.91
C GLY A 186 -0.97 39.09 -2.66
N ILE A 187 -0.28 37.97 -2.31
CA ILE A 187 0.90 37.51 -3.05
C ILE A 187 0.48 36.96 -4.41
N TRP A 188 -0.58 36.14 -4.47
CA TRP A 188 -1.13 35.61 -5.72
C TRP A 188 -1.58 36.73 -6.69
N GLU A 189 -2.24 37.80 -6.17
CA GLU A 189 -2.59 38.97 -6.98
C GLU A 189 -1.36 39.66 -7.58
N LYS A 190 -0.28 39.81 -6.80
CA LYS A 190 0.99 40.37 -7.28
C LYS A 190 1.66 39.47 -8.33
N CYS A 191 1.51 38.15 -8.22
CA CYS A 191 1.96 37.20 -9.23
C CYS A 191 1.14 37.29 -10.54
N GLY A 192 -0.07 37.84 -10.48
CA GLY A 192 -0.94 38.08 -11.66
C GLY A 192 -2.20 37.22 -11.69
N ILE A 193 -2.52 36.44 -10.66
CA ILE A 193 -3.79 35.73 -10.54
C ILE A 193 -4.90 36.77 -10.24
N PRO A 194 -5.96 36.89 -11.10
CA PRO A 194 -7.03 37.82 -10.86
C PRO A 194 -7.81 37.50 -9.56
N ARG A 195 -8.23 38.53 -8.83
CA ARG A 195 -8.95 38.38 -7.55
C ARG A 195 -10.17 37.47 -7.64
N GLU A 196 -10.91 37.52 -8.75
CA GLU A 196 -12.07 36.67 -9.00
C GLU A 196 -11.74 35.15 -9.12
N ARG A 197 -10.46 34.82 -9.29
CA ARG A 197 -9.97 33.43 -9.32
C ARG A 197 -9.26 32.99 -8.05
N ILE A 198 -9.32 33.82 -7.01
CA ILE A 198 -8.82 33.48 -5.67
C ILE A 198 -10.03 33.13 -4.81
N GLY A 199 -10.23 31.84 -4.59
CA GLY A 199 -11.27 31.33 -3.68
C GLY A 199 -10.83 31.36 -2.23
N PHE A 200 -11.78 31.40 -1.31
CA PHE A 200 -11.51 31.22 0.12
C PHE A 200 -12.37 30.08 0.63
N LEU A 201 -11.73 29.10 1.25
CA LEU A 201 -12.37 27.86 1.66
C LEU A 201 -12.13 27.57 3.15
N PRO A 202 -13.08 26.85 3.80
CA PRO A 202 -12.97 26.51 5.21
C PRO A 202 -11.85 25.52 5.51
N LYS A 203 -11.54 25.34 6.79
CA LYS A 203 -10.53 24.40 7.30
C LYS A 203 -10.65 22.98 6.72
N ALA A 204 -11.82 22.54 6.37
CA ALA A 204 -12.05 21.24 5.75
C ALA A 204 -11.44 21.12 4.32
N LYS A 205 -11.06 22.26 3.70
CA LYS A 205 -10.54 22.34 2.32
C LYS A 205 -9.16 23.01 2.24
N ASN A 206 -8.92 24.10 3.00
CA ASN A 206 -7.66 24.84 2.96
C ASN A 206 -6.92 24.80 4.32
N TRP A 207 -6.77 23.61 4.85
CA TRP A 207 -5.94 23.32 6.01
C TRP A 207 -5.40 21.91 5.91
N TRP A 208 -4.10 21.75 5.96
CA TRP A 208 -3.48 20.44 5.90
C TRP A 208 -2.75 20.06 7.20
N GLY A 209 -2.80 18.77 7.52
CA GLY A 209 -2.15 18.19 8.69
C GLY A 209 -2.99 18.24 9.98
N PRO A 210 -2.52 17.53 11.01
CA PRO A 210 -1.38 16.61 10.96
C PRO A 210 -1.64 15.35 10.11
N ALA A 211 -0.57 14.69 9.64
CA ALA A 211 -0.68 13.43 8.91
C ALA A 211 -1.28 12.30 9.77
N GLY A 212 -1.02 12.33 11.08
CA GLY A 212 -1.59 11.43 12.09
C GLY A 212 -2.58 12.14 13.02
N VAL A 213 -2.62 11.70 14.26
CA VAL A 213 -3.52 12.28 15.30
C VAL A 213 -3.00 13.63 15.79
N THR A 214 -1.69 13.76 15.92
CA THR A 214 -0.96 14.95 16.38
C THR A 214 0.18 15.29 15.42
N GLY A 215 0.69 16.52 15.45
CA GLY A 215 1.83 16.93 14.65
C GLY A 215 1.67 18.26 13.94
N PRO A 216 2.63 18.62 13.06
CA PRO A 216 2.65 19.90 12.38
C PRO A 216 1.48 20.01 11.38
N CYS A 217 0.92 21.21 11.30
CA CYS A 217 -0.22 21.53 10.45
C CYS A 217 -0.31 23.04 10.20
N GLY A 218 -1.16 23.43 9.28
CA GLY A 218 -1.42 24.84 9.03
C GLY A 218 -2.37 25.10 7.87
N PRO A 219 -2.75 26.37 7.67
CA PRO A 219 -3.50 26.80 6.50
C PRO A 219 -2.67 26.58 5.25
N ASP A 220 -3.35 26.36 4.14
CA ASP A 220 -2.73 26.14 2.85
C ASP A 220 -3.34 27.02 1.74
N THR A 221 -2.68 26.98 0.59
CA THR A 221 -3.16 27.55 -0.66
C THR A 221 -2.99 26.52 -1.76
N GLU A 222 -4.09 26.17 -2.39
CA GLU A 222 -4.13 25.17 -3.46
C GLU A 222 -4.16 25.84 -4.82
N MET A 223 -3.50 25.22 -5.79
CA MET A 223 -3.47 25.66 -7.19
C MET A 223 -4.29 24.70 -8.05
N PHE A 224 -5.17 25.28 -8.86
CA PHE A 224 -6.10 24.55 -9.73
C PHE A 224 -5.88 24.91 -11.18
N TYR A 225 -6.10 23.90 -12.04
CA TYR A 225 -6.10 24.05 -13.50
C TYR A 225 -7.48 23.77 -14.07
N TRP A 226 -7.90 24.58 -15.04
CA TRP A 226 -9.17 24.43 -15.74
C TRP A 226 -9.12 23.27 -16.74
N VAL A 227 -9.93 22.23 -16.53
CA VAL A 227 -10.07 21.04 -17.38
C VAL A 227 -11.42 20.98 -18.10
N GLY A 228 -12.27 22.01 -17.95
CA GLY A 228 -13.58 22.04 -18.59
C GLY A 228 -13.52 22.10 -20.12
N ASN A 229 -14.66 21.83 -20.75
CA ASN A 229 -14.79 21.75 -22.22
C ASN A 229 -14.59 23.11 -22.93
N SER A 230 -14.62 24.23 -22.21
CA SER A 230 -14.32 25.56 -22.77
C SER A 230 -12.81 25.83 -22.71
N ASP A 231 -12.28 26.51 -23.72
CA ASP A 231 -10.84 26.87 -23.78
C ASP A 231 -10.38 27.66 -22.54
N LEU A 232 -11.25 28.49 -21.99
CA LEU A 232 -11.03 29.28 -20.78
C LEU A 232 -12.17 29.05 -19.78
N PRO A 233 -11.89 29.20 -18.48
CA PRO A 233 -12.94 29.11 -17.47
C PRO A 233 -13.99 30.23 -17.67
N PRO A 234 -15.27 29.99 -17.36
CA PRO A 234 -16.30 31.01 -17.38
C PRO A 234 -15.95 32.20 -16.48
N ALA A 235 -16.44 33.39 -16.86
CA ALA A 235 -16.26 34.57 -16.03
C ALA A 235 -16.86 34.37 -14.64
N GLY A 236 -16.08 34.67 -13.58
CA GLY A 236 -16.47 34.48 -12.19
C GLY A 236 -16.40 33.04 -11.68
N SER A 237 -16.00 32.06 -12.50
CA SER A 237 -15.73 30.69 -12.05
C SER A 237 -14.44 30.67 -11.24
N ASN A 238 -14.48 30.04 -10.06
CA ASN A 238 -13.31 29.70 -9.26
C ASN A 238 -13.54 28.40 -8.47
N PRO A 239 -12.51 27.79 -7.91
CA PRO A 239 -12.66 26.51 -7.20
C PRO A 239 -13.63 26.55 -6.01
N ALA A 240 -13.82 27.71 -5.37
CA ALA A 240 -14.76 27.84 -4.23
C ALA A 240 -16.25 27.74 -4.64
N ASN A 241 -16.55 27.70 -5.95
CA ASN A 241 -17.90 27.50 -6.45
C ASN A 241 -18.27 26.02 -6.66
N ASP A 242 -17.48 25.07 -6.14
CA ASP A 242 -17.64 23.62 -6.32
C ASP A 242 -17.76 23.18 -7.80
N ASP A 243 -17.11 23.90 -8.71
CA ASP A 243 -17.08 23.54 -10.14
C ASP A 243 -16.07 22.39 -10.37
N PRO A 244 -16.54 21.18 -10.73
CA PRO A 244 -15.68 20.00 -10.90
C PRO A 244 -14.68 20.12 -12.07
N ASN A 245 -14.77 21.17 -12.87
CA ASN A 245 -13.82 21.45 -13.96
C ASN A 245 -12.55 22.16 -13.47
N TRP A 246 -12.47 22.49 -12.19
CA TRP A 246 -11.23 22.91 -11.55
C TRP A 246 -10.55 21.69 -10.93
N MET A 247 -9.45 21.24 -11.52
CA MET A 247 -8.63 20.15 -10.99
C MET A 247 -7.50 20.71 -10.15
N GLU A 248 -7.43 20.32 -8.87
CA GLU A 248 -6.29 20.62 -8.01
C GLU A 248 -5.03 19.93 -8.57
N ILE A 249 -3.96 20.70 -8.71
CA ILE A 249 -2.67 20.24 -9.26
C ILE A 249 -1.52 20.38 -8.25
N TRP A 250 -1.58 21.30 -7.30
CA TRP A 250 -0.53 21.58 -6.32
C TRP A 250 -1.11 22.20 -5.05
N ASN A 251 -0.49 21.95 -3.90
CA ASN A 251 -0.84 22.55 -2.62
C ASN A 251 0.43 23.05 -1.90
N ASP A 252 0.45 24.31 -1.45
CA ASP A 252 1.47 24.93 -0.61
C ASP A 252 0.92 25.07 0.83
N VAL A 253 1.44 24.30 1.77
CA VAL A 253 1.03 24.29 3.17
C VAL A 253 1.96 25.12 4.03
N PHE A 254 1.40 26.04 4.80
CA PHE A 254 2.12 26.90 5.72
C PHE A 254 2.10 26.33 7.14
N MET A 255 3.04 25.41 7.38
CA MET A 255 3.15 24.67 8.63
C MET A 255 3.65 25.58 9.77
N GLN A 256 2.72 26.16 10.52
CA GLN A 256 3.01 27.09 11.60
C GLN A 256 2.38 26.69 12.93
N TYR A 257 1.65 25.58 12.97
CA TYR A 257 1.00 25.05 14.18
C TYR A 257 1.39 23.58 14.40
N ASN A 258 1.34 23.19 15.68
CA ASN A 258 1.35 21.79 16.11
C ASN A 258 0.00 21.46 16.76
N LYS A 259 -0.72 20.48 16.26
CA LYS A 259 -1.89 19.94 16.93
C LYS A 259 -1.45 18.95 18.00
N ASN A 260 -1.77 19.24 19.26
CA ASN A 260 -1.42 18.38 20.40
C ASN A 260 -2.48 17.28 20.65
N GLU A 261 -2.25 16.42 21.64
CA GLU A 261 -3.17 15.34 22.05
C GLU A 261 -4.53 15.84 22.53
N GLU A 262 -4.60 17.08 23.05
CA GLU A 262 -5.84 17.74 23.45
C GLU A 262 -6.63 18.31 22.26
N GLY A 263 -6.09 18.20 21.04
CA GLY A 263 -6.68 18.74 19.81
C GLY A 263 -6.48 20.24 19.61
N LYS A 264 -5.64 20.91 20.43
CA LYS A 264 -5.33 22.34 20.33
C LYS A 264 -4.21 22.60 19.34
N PHE A 265 -4.31 23.69 18.59
CA PHE A 265 -3.28 24.17 17.66
C PHE A 265 -2.35 25.14 18.38
N ILE A 266 -1.11 24.72 18.60
CA ILE A 266 -0.06 25.49 19.29
C ILE A 266 0.91 26.00 18.23
N PRO A 267 1.25 27.32 18.20
CA PRO A 267 2.24 27.83 17.25
C PRO A 267 3.58 27.09 17.34
N LEU A 268 4.15 26.73 16.19
CA LEU A 268 5.51 26.18 16.11
C LEU A 268 6.56 27.26 16.39
N THR A 269 7.75 26.85 16.81
CA THR A 269 8.88 27.75 17.05
C THR A 269 9.48 28.30 15.76
N GLN A 270 9.24 27.63 14.62
CA GLN A 270 9.64 28.02 13.29
C GLN A 270 8.46 27.93 12.31
N GLN A 271 8.46 28.78 11.31
CA GLN A 271 7.51 28.73 10.20
C GLN A 271 8.10 27.89 9.08
N ASN A 272 7.38 26.85 8.68
CA ASN A 272 7.82 25.93 7.63
C ASN A 272 6.89 25.99 6.42
N VAL A 273 7.41 25.57 5.29
CA VAL A 273 6.63 25.29 4.10
C VAL A 273 6.72 23.80 3.79
N ASP A 274 5.59 23.19 3.52
CA ASP A 274 5.42 21.87 2.92
C ASP A 274 4.64 22.04 1.64
N THR A 275 5.09 21.43 0.54
CA THR A 275 4.31 21.47 -0.69
C THR A 275 4.14 20.09 -1.28
N GLY A 276 3.02 19.89 -2.00
CA GLY A 276 2.72 18.65 -2.67
C GLY A 276 2.07 18.84 -4.02
N MET A 277 2.80 18.55 -5.11
CA MET A 277 2.29 18.57 -6.47
C MET A 277 2.04 17.14 -6.95
N GLY A 278 0.82 16.86 -7.39
CA GLY A 278 0.46 15.54 -7.94
C GLY A 278 1.08 15.32 -9.31
N LEU A 279 2.08 14.43 -9.41
CA LEU A 279 2.81 14.16 -10.65
C LEU A 279 1.86 13.74 -11.78
N GLU A 280 0.99 12.76 -11.54
CA GLU A 280 0.09 12.21 -12.55
C GLU A 280 -0.95 13.23 -13.01
N ARG A 281 -1.45 14.10 -12.10
CA ARG A 281 -2.41 15.16 -12.45
C ARG A 281 -1.76 16.22 -13.35
N VAL A 282 -0.56 16.68 -12.99
CA VAL A 282 0.17 17.67 -13.79
C VAL A 282 0.63 17.07 -15.13
N ALA A 283 1.06 15.81 -15.15
CA ALA A 283 1.38 15.12 -16.40
C ALA A 283 0.15 15.06 -17.33
N ALA A 284 -1.05 14.77 -16.80
CA ALA A 284 -2.27 14.76 -17.60
C ALA A 284 -2.58 16.13 -18.20
N VAL A 285 -2.38 17.22 -17.44
CA VAL A 285 -2.50 18.60 -17.93
C VAL A 285 -1.53 18.89 -19.07
N LEU A 286 -0.24 18.59 -18.89
CA LEU A 286 0.81 18.88 -19.87
C LEU A 286 0.68 18.04 -21.14
N GLN A 287 0.20 16.82 -21.02
CA GLN A 287 0.00 15.90 -22.15
C GLN A 287 -1.36 16.12 -22.84
N GLY A 288 -2.22 16.97 -22.27
CA GLY A 288 -3.53 17.31 -22.84
C GLY A 288 -4.49 16.12 -22.86
N VAL A 289 -4.38 15.19 -21.92
CA VAL A 289 -5.24 14.01 -21.81
C VAL A 289 -6.38 14.23 -20.80
N SER A 290 -7.45 13.46 -20.94
CA SER A 290 -8.70 13.68 -20.20
C SER A 290 -8.69 13.14 -18.77
N ASN A 291 -7.74 12.27 -18.46
CA ASN A 291 -7.60 11.63 -17.14
C ASN A 291 -6.17 11.13 -16.93
N VAL A 292 -5.82 10.84 -15.66
CA VAL A 292 -4.47 10.42 -15.28
C VAL A 292 -4.06 9.06 -15.87
N TYR A 293 -5.02 8.23 -16.26
CA TYR A 293 -4.76 6.89 -16.81
C TYR A 293 -4.33 6.93 -18.29
N GLU A 294 -4.48 8.07 -18.96
CA GLU A 294 -4.08 8.29 -20.36
C GLU A 294 -2.69 8.94 -20.49
N THR A 295 -2.01 9.21 -19.36
CA THR A 295 -0.63 9.72 -19.36
C THR A 295 0.35 8.68 -19.92
N ASP A 296 1.49 9.15 -20.42
CA ASP A 296 2.56 8.29 -20.98
C ASP A 296 2.96 7.13 -20.07
N LEU A 297 2.89 7.33 -18.76
CA LEU A 297 3.27 6.34 -17.75
C LEU A 297 2.16 5.31 -17.46
N MET A 298 0.89 5.75 -17.52
CA MET A 298 -0.26 4.91 -17.17
C MET A 298 -0.94 4.27 -18.40
N ALA A 299 -0.90 4.92 -19.56
CA ALA A 299 -1.55 4.44 -20.78
C ALA A 299 -1.07 3.04 -21.24
N PRO A 300 0.22 2.66 -21.15
CA PRO A 300 0.64 1.31 -21.49
C PRO A 300 0.01 0.24 -20.59
N ILE A 301 -0.13 0.54 -19.28
CA ILE A 301 -0.76 -0.36 -18.31
C ILE A 301 -2.26 -0.49 -18.62
N LEU A 302 -2.93 0.64 -18.91
CA LEU A 302 -4.34 0.65 -19.32
C LEU A 302 -4.56 -0.14 -20.61
N ALA A 303 -3.71 0.07 -21.63
CA ALA A 303 -3.77 -0.66 -22.88
C ALA A 303 -3.60 -2.19 -22.69
N LYS A 304 -2.73 -2.60 -21.76
CA LYS A 304 -2.56 -4.01 -21.39
C LYS A 304 -3.86 -4.59 -20.82
N VAL A 305 -4.53 -3.88 -19.89
CA VAL A 305 -5.82 -4.28 -19.30
C VAL A 305 -6.92 -4.32 -20.37
N GLN A 306 -7.00 -3.30 -21.22
CA GLN A 306 -7.97 -3.23 -22.32
C GLN A 306 -7.84 -4.39 -23.31
N LYS A 307 -6.60 -4.76 -23.64
CA LYS A 307 -6.32 -5.92 -24.52
C LYS A 307 -6.84 -7.23 -23.91
N MET A 308 -6.71 -7.40 -22.60
CA MET A 308 -7.28 -8.57 -21.91
C MET A 308 -8.83 -8.58 -21.95
N SER A 309 -9.44 -7.41 -21.77
CA SER A 309 -10.91 -7.25 -21.84
C SER A 309 -11.46 -7.53 -23.23
N HIS A 310 -10.73 -7.26 -24.31
CA HIS A 310 -11.20 -7.45 -25.69
C HIS A 310 -11.21 -8.91 -26.16
N VAL A 311 -10.34 -9.75 -25.63
CA VAL A 311 -10.27 -11.18 -26.03
C VAL A 311 -11.59 -11.92 -25.74
N ILE A 312 -12.31 -11.52 -24.70
CA ILE A 312 -13.58 -12.16 -24.33
C ILE A 312 -14.77 -11.49 -25.03
N SER A 313 -14.72 -10.17 -25.27
CA SER A 313 -15.76 -9.49 -26.05
C SER A 313 -15.95 -10.12 -27.44
N SER A 314 -14.86 -10.51 -28.12
CA SER A 314 -14.95 -11.22 -29.40
C SER A 314 -15.55 -12.62 -29.28
N ARG A 315 -15.41 -13.31 -28.13
CA ARG A 315 -16.05 -14.61 -27.87
C ARG A 315 -17.53 -14.47 -27.55
N ILE A 316 -17.92 -13.39 -26.86
CA ILE A 316 -19.32 -13.12 -26.49
C ILE A 316 -20.12 -12.63 -27.73
N ILE A 317 -19.52 -11.80 -28.59
CA ILE A 317 -20.17 -11.27 -29.80
C ILE A 317 -20.49 -12.37 -30.81
N HIS A 318 -19.69 -13.44 -30.86
CA HIS A 318 -19.97 -14.59 -31.75
C HIS A 318 -21.12 -15.51 -31.26
N VAL A 319 -21.68 -15.26 -30.05
CA VAL A 319 -22.78 -16.10 -29.50
C VAL A 319 -24.17 -15.49 -29.73
N SER A 320 -24.27 -14.23 -30.21
CA SER A 320 -25.60 -13.58 -30.27
C SER A 320 -25.94 -12.98 -31.63
N ASP A 321 -26.41 -13.82 -32.55
CA ASP A 321 -27.33 -13.41 -33.64
C ASP A 321 -28.78 -13.24 -33.15
N ASP A 322 -29.03 -13.39 -31.83
CA ASP A 322 -30.34 -13.20 -31.23
C ASP A 322 -30.66 -11.69 -31.11
N PRO A 323 -31.71 -11.20 -31.79
CA PRO A 323 -32.13 -9.81 -31.74
C PRO A 323 -32.56 -9.35 -30.32
N ASN A 324 -32.84 -10.27 -29.39
CA ASN A 324 -33.25 -10.01 -28.00
C ASN A 324 -32.13 -10.17 -26.98
N HIS A 325 -30.88 -10.37 -27.43
CA HIS A 325 -29.76 -10.53 -26.51
C HIS A 325 -29.52 -9.25 -25.67
N PRO A 326 -29.26 -9.37 -24.36
CA PRO A 326 -29.06 -8.23 -23.42
C PRO A 326 -28.01 -7.19 -23.87
N SER A 327 -27.09 -7.54 -24.78
CA SER A 327 -26.10 -6.64 -25.33
C SER A 327 -26.65 -5.44 -26.13
N LYS A 328 -27.95 -5.44 -26.45
CA LYS A 328 -28.63 -4.35 -27.17
C LYS A 328 -29.51 -3.46 -26.26
N SER A 329 -29.49 -3.69 -24.95
CA SER A 329 -30.26 -2.91 -23.97
C SER A 329 -29.57 -1.61 -23.59
N GLU A 330 -30.32 -0.66 -22.99
CA GLU A 330 -29.73 0.54 -22.35
C GLU A 330 -28.66 0.17 -21.31
N ASP A 331 -28.82 -0.95 -20.61
CA ASP A 331 -27.86 -1.47 -19.63
C ASP A 331 -26.53 -1.87 -20.29
N ALA A 332 -26.57 -2.44 -21.51
CA ALA A 332 -25.34 -2.76 -22.25
C ALA A 332 -24.58 -1.48 -22.65
N THR A 333 -25.31 -0.45 -23.10
CA THR A 333 -24.71 0.85 -23.48
C THR A 333 -24.07 1.51 -22.27
N LYS A 334 -24.73 1.47 -21.10
CA LYS A 334 -24.18 1.98 -19.84
C LYS A 334 -22.93 1.22 -19.42
N PHE A 335 -22.94 -0.11 -19.50
CA PHE A 335 -21.76 -0.92 -19.19
C PHE A 335 -20.55 -0.53 -20.06
N TRP A 336 -20.71 -0.50 -21.38
CA TRP A 336 -19.62 -0.20 -22.29
C TRP A 336 -19.07 1.22 -22.16
N ASN A 337 -19.91 2.19 -21.88
CA ASN A 337 -19.51 3.61 -21.88
C ASN A 337 -19.09 4.12 -20.49
N VAL A 338 -19.51 3.47 -19.41
CA VAL A 338 -19.28 3.95 -18.04
C VAL A 338 -18.61 2.90 -17.17
N GLU A 339 -19.21 1.71 -17.03
CA GLU A 339 -18.76 0.71 -16.05
C GLU A 339 -17.47 0.02 -16.50
N LYS A 340 -17.35 -0.33 -17.78
CA LYS A 340 -16.16 -0.98 -18.33
C LYS A 340 -14.91 -0.11 -18.19
N PRO A 341 -14.90 1.18 -18.63
CA PRO A 341 -13.75 2.06 -18.42
C PRO A 341 -13.41 2.26 -16.94
N ARG A 342 -14.43 2.37 -16.07
CA ARG A 342 -14.23 2.49 -14.62
C ARG A 342 -13.53 1.26 -14.06
N ASN A 343 -13.98 0.07 -14.41
CA ASN A 343 -13.35 -1.20 -13.99
C ASN A 343 -11.91 -1.32 -14.50
N GLU A 344 -11.63 -0.90 -15.74
CA GLU A 344 -10.27 -0.90 -16.31
C GLU A 344 -9.33 -0.02 -15.50
N ARG A 345 -9.77 1.19 -15.13
CA ARG A 345 -9.01 2.13 -14.29
C ARG A 345 -8.76 1.58 -12.88
N ILE A 346 -9.77 0.95 -12.27
CA ILE A 346 -9.62 0.29 -10.95
C ILE A 346 -8.55 -0.80 -11.03
N ILE A 347 -8.54 -1.62 -12.06
CA ILE A 347 -7.52 -2.66 -12.24
C ILE A 347 -6.13 -2.05 -12.33
N VAL A 348 -5.97 -1.02 -13.18
CA VAL A 348 -4.68 -0.33 -13.39
C VAL A 348 -4.15 0.25 -12.08
N ASP A 349 -4.96 1.05 -11.40
CA ASP A 349 -4.59 1.70 -10.15
C ASP A 349 -4.22 0.70 -9.07
N HIS A 350 -5.11 -0.25 -8.82
CA HIS A 350 -4.96 -1.18 -7.70
C HIS A 350 -3.81 -2.17 -7.90
N LEU A 351 -3.57 -2.64 -9.11
CA LEU A 351 -2.43 -3.51 -9.38
C LEU A 351 -1.11 -2.73 -9.43
N LYS A 352 -1.11 -1.46 -9.86
CA LYS A 352 0.03 -0.55 -9.67
C LYS A 352 0.34 -0.40 -8.19
N ALA A 353 -0.64 -0.03 -7.37
CA ALA A 353 -0.47 0.15 -5.94
C ALA A 353 0.01 -1.14 -5.25
N ALA A 354 -0.61 -2.28 -5.56
CA ALA A 354 -0.22 -3.57 -5.00
C ALA A 354 1.23 -3.95 -5.36
N THR A 355 1.66 -3.70 -6.60
CA THR A 355 3.03 -3.96 -7.07
C THR A 355 4.06 -3.20 -6.23
N PHE A 356 3.82 -1.91 -5.97
CA PHE A 356 4.70 -1.09 -5.14
C PHE A 356 4.67 -1.47 -3.66
N MET A 357 3.49 -1.75 -3.11
CA MET A 357 3.35 -2.18 -1.70
C MET A 357 4.09 -3.50 -1.45
N ILE A 358 3.98 -4.48 -2.35
CA ILE A 358 4.69 -5.76 -2.22
C ILE A 358 6.20 -5.55 -2.35
N ALA A 359 6.65 -4.71 -3.28
CA ALA A 359 8.07 -4.36 -3.39
C ALA A 359 8.62 -3.74 -2.11
N ASP A 360 7.81 -2.96 -1.38
CA ASP A 360 8.17 -2.38 -0.07
C ASP A 360 7.99 -3.34 1.11
N GLY A 361 7.62 -4.61 0.86
CA GLY A 361 7.59 -5.69 1.85
C GLY A 361 6.22 -5.94 2.49
N VAL A 362 5.15 -5.32 1.98
CA VAL A 362 3.80 -5.57 2.46
C VAL A 362 3.29 -6.90 1.91
N HIS A 363 2.73 -7.75 2.78
CA HIS A 363 2.11 -9.01 2.39
C HIS A 363 0.60 -9.02 2.71
N PRO A 364 -0.25 -9.64 1.86
CA PRO A 364 -1.68 -9.71 2.12
C PRO A 364 -2.01 -10.36 3.47
N SER A 365 -2.74 -9.66 4.32
CA SER A 365 -3.15 -10.14 5.65
C SER A 365 -4.59 -9.73 5.99
N ASN A 366 -5.04 -10.00 7.22
CA ASN A 366 -6.35 -9.58 7.71
C ASN A 366 -6.30 -8.32 8.57
N VAL A 367 -5.12 -7.71 8.71
CA VAL A 367 -4.90 -6.54 9.56
C VAL A 367 -3.96 -5.55 8.88
N ASP A 368 -4.02 -4.30 9.28
CA ASP A 368 -3.09 -3.21 8.96
C ASP A 368 -2.81 -3.05 7.45
N GLN A 369 -1.57 -2.78 7.07
CA GLN A 369 -1.15 -2.59 5.67
C GLN A 369 -1.51 -3.79 4.77
N GLY A 370 -1.38 -5.00 5.32
CA GLY A 370 -1.69 -6.21 4.59
C GLY A 370 -3.18 -6.39 4.28
N TYR A 371 -4.07 -5.85 5.13
CA TYR A 371 -5.50 -5.78 4.85
C TYR A 371 -5.80 -4.84 3.68
N VAL A 372 -5.18 -3.67 3.65
CA VAL A 372 -5.34 -2.73 2.54
C VAL A 372 -4.86 -3.34 1.23
N LEU A 373 -3.67 -3.96 1.22
CA LEU A 373 -3.15 -4.66 0.06
C LEU A 373 -4.11 -5.75 -0.44
N ARG A 374 -4.61 -6.58 0.46
CA ARG A 374 -5.61 -7.61 0.13
C ARG A 374 -6.89 -7.02 -0.44
N ARG A 375 -7.40 -5.93 0.14
CA ARG A 375 -8.60 -5.23 -0.30
C ARG A 375 -8.47 -4.76 -1.76
N ILE A 376 -7.37 -4.08 -2.12
CA ILE A 376 -7.20 -3.56 -3.47
C ILE A 376 -6.97 -4.67 -4.50
N ILE A 377 -6.22 -5.73 -4.18
CA ILE A 377 -6.06 -6.89 -5.07
C ILE A 377 -7.44 -7.53 -5.35
N ARG A 378 -8.25 -7.76 -4.32
CA ARG A 378 -9.58 -8.36 -4.49
C ARG A 378 -10.54 -7.47 -5.26
N ARG A 379 -10.46 -6.15 -5.09
CA ARG A 379 -11.26 -5.21 -5.87
C ARG A 379 -10.83 -5.21 -7.34
N ALA A 380 -9.54 -5.33 -7.64
CA ALA A 380 -9.04 -5.51 -9.01
C ALA A 380 -9.54 -6.83 -9.64
N ILE A 381 -9.52 -7.95 -8.90
CA ILE A 381 -10.04 -9.25 -9.36
C ILE A 381 -11.54 -9.16 -9.68
N ARG A 382 -12.32 -8.50 -8.81
CA ARG A 382 -13.75 -8.27 -9.08
C ARG A 382 -13.96 -7.44 -10.35
N SER A 383 -13.20 -6.36 -10.52
CA SER A 383 -13.28 -5.51 -11.71
C SER A 383 -12.88 -6.27 -12.98
N ALA A 384 -11.87 -7.14 -12.89
CA ALA A 384 -11.48 -8.05 -13.97
C ALA A 384 -12.64 -9.00 -14.34
N ARG A 385 -13.26 -9.62 -13.33
CA ARG A 385 -14.45 -10.46 -13.53
C ARG A 385 -15.59 -9.71 -14.23
N ASN A 386 -15.89 -8.48 -13.78
CA ASN A 386 -16.94 -7.67 -14.39
C ASN A 386 -16.65 -7.34 -15.86
N ASN A 387 -15.39 -7.17 -16.22
CA ASN A 387 -14.95 -6.93 -17.60
C ASN A 387 -14.68 -8.21 -18.39
N GLY A 388 -15.00 -9.38 -17.83
CA GLY A 388 -14.82 -10.68 -18.48
C GLY A 388 -13.35 -11.08 -18.64
N ILE A 389 -12.43 -10.52 -17.87
CA ILE A 389 -11.01 -10.91 -17.85
C ILE A 389 -10.89 -12.22 -17.05
N ASP A 390 -10.11 -13.16 -17.58
CA ASP A 390 -9.82 -14.42 -16.90
C ASP A 390 -8.84 -14.19 -15.73
N TYR A 391 -9.20 -14.67 -14.52
CA TYR A 391 -8.44 -14.50 -13.27
C TYR A 391 -7.96 -15.87 -12.73
N ASN A 392 -7.17 -16.54 -13.53
CA ASN A 392 -6.61 -17.88 -13.25
C ASN A 392 -5.18 -17.83 -12.65
N GLY A 393 -4.76 -16.71 -12.09
CA GLY A 393 -3.44 -16.49 -11.47
C GLY A 393 -2.44 -15.76 -12.37
N ASN A 394 -2.83 -15.37 -13.58
CA ASN A 394 -1.93 -14.76 -14.55
C ASN A 394 -2.24 -13.29 -14.85
N PHE A 395 -3.50 -12.83 -14.74
CA PHE A 395 -3.84 -11.49 -15.17
C PHE A 395 -3.16 -10.42 -14.30
N SER A 396 -3.16 -10.60 -12.99
CA SER A 396 -2.54 -9.65 -12.05
C SER A 396 -1.01 -9.58 -12.25
N THR A 397 -0.38 -10.71 -12.54
CA THR A 397 1.07 -10.77 -12.82
C THR A 397 1.42 -10.15 -14.15
N GLU A 398 0.59 -10.29 -15.18
CA GLU A 398 0.80 -9.65 -16.48
C GLU A 398 0.66 -8.12 -16.39
N VAL A 399 -0.29 -7.61 -15.61
CA VAL A 399 -0.43 -6.17 -15.36
C VAL A 399 0.74 -5.66 -14.52
N ALA A 400 1.14 -6.40 -13.47
CA ALA A 400 2.31 -6.04 -12.67
C ALA A 400 3.61 -6.01 -13.47
N ALA A 401 3.77 -6.92 -14.44
CA ALA A 401 4.93 -6.91 -15.35
C ALA A 401 4.98 -5.61 -16.17
N GLU A 402 3.84 -5.10 -16.64
CA GLU A 402 3.77 -3.81 -17.32
C GLU A 402 4.10 -2.65 -16.37
N VAL A 403 3.58 -2.68 -15.12
CA VAL A 403 3.96 -1.69 -14.09
C VAL A 403 5.47 -1.68 -13.87
N ILE A 404 6.10 -2.85 -13.75
CA ILE A 404 7.55 -2.96 -13.58
C ILE A 404 8.29 -2.43 -14.82
N ALA A 405 7.78 -2.64 -16.02
CA ALA A 405 8.37 -2.13 -17.25
C ALA A 405 8.36 -0.59 -17.29
N GLN A 406 7.25 0.03 -16.87
CA GLN A 406 7.09 1.48 -16.89
C GLN A 406 7.87 2.18 -15.75
N TYR A 407 7.80 1.66 -14.54
CA TYR A 407 8.34 2.30 -13.34
C TYR A 407 9.72 1.79 -12.91
N GLY A 408 10.15 0.64 -13.39
CA GLY A 408 11.35 -0.05 -12.90
C GLY A 408 12.68 0.65 -13.23
N ASN A 409 12.71 1.63 -14.12
CA ASN A 409 13.89 2.45 -14.36
C ASN A 409 14.09 3.53 -13.29
N VAL A 410 12.99 4.03 -12.72
CA VAL A 410 12.99 5.00 -11.63
C VAL A 410 13.05 4.29 -10.27
N TYR A 411 12.36 3.16 -10.14
CA TYR A 411 12.25 2.37 -8.91
C TYR A 411 12.83 0.96 -9.11
N GLU A 412 14.15 0.85 -9.05
CA GLU A 412 14.88 -0.41 -9.33
C GLU A 412 14.41 -1.58 -8.44
N LYS A 413 13.94 -1.29 -7.22
CA LYS A 413 13.40 -2.27 -6.28
C LYS A 413 12.27 -3.11 -6.89
N LEU A 414 11.47 -2.55 -7.81
CA LEU A 414 10.42 -3.28 -8.52
C LEU A 414 10.99 -4.43 -9.36
N LYS A 415 12.11 -4.21 -10.04
CA LYS A 415 12.80 -5.25 -10.84
C LYS A 415 13.42 -6.31 -9.93
N ILE A 416 14.09 -5.87 -8.85
CA ILE A 416 14.75 -6.77 -7.88
C ILE A 416 13.72 -7.70 -7.23
N LYS A 417 12.52 -7.18 -6.89
CA LYS A 417 11.47 -7.91 -6.19
C LYS A 417 10.42 -8.54 -7.12
N SER A 418 10.64 -8.57 -8.43
CA SER A 418 9.65 -9.01 -9.42
C SER A 418 9.07 -10.41 -9.14
N ASN A 419 9.91 -11.37 -8.77
CA ASN A 419 9.46 -12.73 -8.45
C ASN A 419 8.54 -12.78 -7.21
N GLU A 420 8.87 -12.02 -6.16
CA GLU A 420 8.06 -11.91 -4.94
C GLU A 420 6.71 -11.25 -5.24
N ILE A 421 6.72 -10.19 -6.07
CA ILE A 421 5.52 -9.50 -6.54
C ILE A 421 4.60 -10.47 -7.29
N PHE A 422 5.13 -11.17 -8.29
CA PHE A 422 4.34 -12.10 -9.11
C PHE A 422 3.77 -13.26 -8.29
N GLN A 423 4.57 -13.85 -7.42
CA GLN A 423 4.11 -14.94 -6.56
C GLN A 423 3.01 -14.48 -5.61
N THR A 424 3.17 -13.33 -4.97
CA THR A 424 2.18 -12.80 -4.04
C THR A 424 0.86 -12.48 -4.73
N LEU A 425 0.89 -11.82 -5.87
CA LEU A 425 -0.30 -11.48 -6.66
C LEU A 425 -1.01 -12.72 -7.18
N SER A 426 -0.27 -13.66 -7.80
CA SER A 426 -0.83 -14.90 -8.32
C SER A 426 -1.49 -15.74 -7.22
N ASN A 427 -0.87 -15.84 -6.04
CA ASN A 427 -1.42 -16.57 -4.91
C ASN A 427 -2.76 -15.96 -4.42
N GLU A 428 -2.83 -14.63 -4.26
CA GLU A 428 -4.06 -13.96 -3.81
C GLU A 428 -5.16 -14.02 -4.89
N GLU A 429 -4.79 -13.91 -6.18
CA GLU A 429 -5.70 -14.05 -7.31
C GLU A 429 -6.32 -15.46 -7.36
N LEU A 430 -5.49 -16.51 -7.27
CA LEU A 430 -5.97 -17.89 -7.26
C LEU A 430 -6.84 -18.21 -6.04
N GLN A 431 -6.47 -17.67 -4.87
CA GLN A 431 -7.19 -17.90 -3.64
C GLN A 431 -8.55 -17.23 -3.65
N PHE A 432 -8.62 -15.96 -4.04
CA PHE A 432 -9.88 -15.22 -4.09
C PHE A 432 -10.73 -15.66 -5.29
N GLY A 433 -10.13 -15.98 -6.43
CA GLY A 433 -10.80 -16.51 -7.61
C GLY A 433 -11.64 -17.76 -7.33
N LYS A 434 -11.20 -18.60 -6.38
CA LYS A 434 -11.98 -19.80 -5.95
C LYS A 434 -13.24 -19.44 -5.16
N THR A 435 -13.25 -18.33 -4.43
CA THR A 435 -14.33 -17.98 -3.50
C THR A 435 -15.24 -16.88 -4.04
N ILE A 436 -14.79 -16.06 -4.99
CA ILE A 436 -15.55 -14.91 -5.50
C ILE A 436 -16.86 -15.35 -6.17
N GLU A 437 -16.86 -16.44 -6.95
CA GLU A 437 -18.07 -16.90 -7.64
C GLU A 437 -19.14 -17.37 -6.66
N GLU A 438 -18.75 -18.11 -5.63
CA GLU A 438 -19.68 -18.55 -4.57
C GLU A 438 -20.15 -17.37 -3.71
N GLY A 439 -19.25 -16.46 -3.38
CA GLY A 439 -19.55 -15.23 -2.66
C GLY A 439 -20.53 -14.34 -3.41
N MET A 440 -20.36 -14.15 -4.72
CA MET A 440 -21.28 -13.37 -5.57
C MET A 440 -22.67 -14.04 -5.66
N LYS A 441 -22.73 -15.37 -5.81
CA LYS A 441 -24.01 -16.12 -5.74
C LYS A 441 -24.69 -15.94 -4.38
N ARG A 442 -23.92 -16.01 -3.29
CA ARG A 442 -24.44 -15.79 -1.93
C ARG A 442 -24.94 -14.35 -1.77
N PHE A 443 -24.18 -13.37 -2.24
CA PHE A 443 -24.56 -11.96 -2.19
C PHE A 443 -25.86 -11.72 -2.98
N SER A 444 -25.99 -12.23 -4.22
CA SER A 444 -27.22 -12.12 -5.02
C SER A 444 -28.43 -12.72 -4.31
N LYS A 445 -28.24 -13.85 -3.61
CA LYS A 445 -29.29 -14.44 -2.77
C LYS A 445 -29.66 -13.52 -1.60
N VAL A 446 -28.67 -12.92 -0.92
CA VAL A 446 -28.91 -11.93 0.16
C VAL A 446 -29.73 -10.76 -0.36
N VAL A 447 -29.37 -10.19 -1.52
CA VAL A 447 -30.12 -9.08 -2.15
C VAL A 447 -31.58 -9.46 -2.41
N SER A 448 -31.84 -10.69 -2.86
CA SER A 448 -33.21 -11.16 -3.12
C SER A 448 -34.03 -11.44 -1.84
N GLU A 449 -33.37 -11.75 -0.72
CA GLU A 449 -33.99 -12.11 0.56
C GLU A 449 -34.14 -10.93 1.52
N VAL A 450 -33.40 -9.82 1.30
CA VAL A 450 -33.41 -8.64 2.18
C VAL A 450 -34.80 -8.01 2.24
N LYS A 451 -35.40 -7.97 3.46
CA LYS A 451 -36.61 -7.25 3.73
C LYS A 451 -36.26 -5.83 4.17
N GLY A 452 -36.37 -4.87 3.24
CA GLY A 452 -36.00 -3.48 3.48
C GLY A 452 -34.82 -3.02 2.61
N LYS A 453 -34.09 -1.99 3.09
CA LYS A 453 -32.99 -1.37 2.32
C LYS A 453 -31.62 -1.61 2.94
N LYS A 454 -31.47 -2.52 3.90
CA LYS A 454 -30.23 -2.68 4.66
C LYS A 454 -29.88 -4.16 4.86
N ILE A 455 -28.66 -4.55 4.49
CA ILE A 455 -28.06 -5.88 4.77
C ILE A 455 -27.63 -5.86 6.25
N ASP A 456 -28.01 -6.87 7.02
CA ASP A 456 -27.63 -6.98 8.43
C ASP A 456 -26.12 -7.29 8.61
N GLY A 457 -25.59 -6.90 9.78
CA GLY A 457 -24.18 -7.00 10.07
C GLY A 457 -23.63 -8.43 10.15
N LEU A 458 -24.45 -9.42 10.59
CA LEU A 458 -24.05 -10.82 10.65
C LEU A 458 -23.92 -11.41 9.25
N THR A 459 -24.83 -11.07 8.34
CA THR A 459 -24.77 -11.46 6.92
C THR A 459 -23.54 -10.86 6.24
N ALA A 460 -23.24 -9.58 6.50
CA ALA A 460 -22.04 -8.93 6.00
C ALA A 460 -20.77 -9.57 6.56
N PHE A 461 -20.77 -9.94 7.85
CA PHE A 461 -19.66 -10.66 8.46
C PHE A 461 -19.47 -12.05 7.89
N HIS A 462 -20.54 -12.78 7.58
CA HIS A 462 -20.46 -14.09 6.93
C HIS A 462 -19.83 -14.00 5.53
N LEU A 463 -20.16 -12.97 4.76
CA LEU A 463 -19.50 -12.73 3.46
C LEU A 463 -17.99 -12.45 3.63
N TYR A 464 -17.59 -11.73 4.69
CA TYR A 464 -16.21 -11.47 5.02
C TYR A 464 -15.46 -12.74 5.45
N ASP A 465 -15.98 -13.46 6.43
CA ASP A 465 -15.31 -14.59 7.06
C ASP A 465 -15.23 -15.82 6.15
N THR A 466 -16.32 -16.14 5.46
CA THR A 466 -16.44 -17.36 4.65
C THR A 466 -15.95 -17.20 3.22
N TYR A 467 -16.28 -16.07 2.58
CA TYR A 467 -15.97 -15.84 1.17
C TYR A 467 -14.83 -14.84 0.96
N GLY A 468 -14.31 -14.26 2.04
CA GLY A 468 -13.20 -13.32 1.99
C GLY A 468 -13.56 -11.98 1.35
N PHE A 469 -14.83 -11.56 1.39
CA PHE A 469 -15.23 -10.25 0.90
C PHE A 469 -14.87 -9.18 1.92
N PRO A 470 -13.94 -8.26 1.63
CA PRO A 470 -13.75 -7.07 2.47
C PRO A 470 -15.08 -6.36 2.69
N ILE A 471 -15.28 -5.76 3.86
CA ILE A 471 -16.55 -5.09 4.17
C ILE A 471 -16.85 -3.96 3.18
N GLU A 472 -15.82 -3.29 2.68
CA GLU A 472 -15.91 -2.25 1.67
C GLU A 472 -16.46 -2.80 0.35
N LEU A 473 -16.03 -4.00 -0.06
CA LEU A 473 -16.57 -4.67 -1.24
C LEU A 473 -18.07 -5.00 -1.05
N THR A 474 -18.44 -5.45 0.14
CA THR A 474 -19.87 -5.69 0.47
C THR A 474 -20.68 -4.40 0.42
N LYS A 475 -20.12 -3.27 0.91
CA LYS A 475 -20.74 -1.93 0.83
C LYS A 475 -20.92 -1.49 -0.63
N GLU A 476 -19.89 -1.61 -1.44
CA GLU A 476 -19.90 -1.24 -2.85
C GLU A 476 -20.99 -2.04 -3.62
N LEU A 477 -21.02 -3.36 -3.41
CA LEU A 477 -22.06 -4.24 -3.99
C LEU A 477 -23.48 -3.89 -3.50
N ALA A 478 -23.63 -3.57 -2.21
CA ALA A 478 -24.91 -3.16 -1.66
C ALA A 478 -25.40 -1.86 -2.28
N HIS A 479 -24.52 -0.85 -2.36
CA HIS A 479 -24.83 0.44 -2.98
C HIS A 479 -25.24 0.30 -4.45
N GLU A 480 -24.54 -0.53 -5.25
CA GLU A 480 -24.92 -0.86 -6.62
C GLU A 480 -26.34 -1.42 -6.72
N ASN A 481 -26.78 -2.14 -5.68
CA ASN A 481 -28.14 -2.72 -5.58
C ASN A 481 -29.12 -1.81 -4.80
N LYS A 482 -28.78 -0.54 -4.55
CA LYS A 482 -29.56 0.46 -3.79
C LYS A 482 -29.90 -0.02 -2.36
N LEU A 483 -28.96 -0.73 -1.75
CA LEU A 483 -29.00 -1.21 -0.37
C LEU A 483 -27.91 -0.56 0.46
N ASP A 484 -28.14 -0.45 1.77
CA ASP A 484 -27.14 -0.11 2.79
C ASP A 484 -26.61 -1.38 3.48
N VAL A 485 -25.53 -1.22 4.27
CA VAL A 485 -24.97 -2.29 5.11
C VAL A 485 -24.94 -1.84 6.56
N ASP A 486 -25.26 -2.74 7.49
CA ASP A 486 -25.15 -2.51 8.92
C ASP A 486 -23.69 -2.64 9.40
N ILE A 487 -22.95 -1.54 9.27
CA ILE A 487 -21.52 -1.50 9.63
C ILE A 487 -21.31 -1.72 11.12
N GLU A 488 -22.17 -1.17 11.98
CA GLU A 488 -22.05 -1.35 13.43
C GLU A 488 -22.34 -2.80 13.85
N GLY A 489 -23.34 -3.44 13.21
CA GLY A 489 -23.58 -4.86 13.40
C GLY A 489 -22.43 -5.73 12.90
N PHE A 490 -21.81 -5.37 11.76
CA PHE A 490 -20.61 -6.03 11.26
C PHE A 490 -19.44 -5.91 12.24
N LYS A 491 -19.16 -4.71 12.76
CA LYS A 491 -18.08 -4.48 13.73
C LYS A 491 -18.27 -5.33 14.98
N LYS A 492 -19.49 -5.37 15.53
CA LYS A 492 -19.84 -6.20 16.70
C LYS A 492 -19.60 -7.69 16.41
N ALA A 493 -20.01 -8.19 15.24
CA ALA A 493 -19.80 -9.58 14.85
C ALA A 493 -18.29 -9.90 14.68
N PHE A 494 -17.55 -8.98 14.07
CA PHE A 494 -16.10 -9.07 13.90
C PHE A 494 -15.36 -9.08 15.25
N GLU A 495 -15.69 -8.15 16.16
CA GLU A 495 -15.12 -8.09 17.51
C GLU A 495 -15.46 -9.33 18.34
N ALA A 496 -16.71 -9.81 18.27
CA ALA A 496 -17.12 -11.04 18.90
C ALA A 496 -16.30 -12.26 18.39
N HIS A 497 -16.09 -12.34 17.07
CA HIS A 497 -15.25 -13.38 16.47
C HIS A 497 -13.77 -13.23 16.86
N GLN A 498 -13.23 -12.01 16.89
CA GLN A 498 -11.89 -11.74 17.37
C GLN A 498 -11.75 -12.12 18.87
N THR A 499 -12.73 -11.77 19.69
CA THR A 499 -12.75 -12.09 21.13
C THR A 499 -12.80 -13.61 21.33
N LEU A 500 -13.64 -14.34 20.58
CA LEU A 500 -13.66 -15.79 20.58
C LEU A 500 -12.34 -16.39 20.11
N SER A 501 -11.74 -15.82 19.08
CA SER A 501 -10.43 -16.21 18.56
C SER A 501 -9.32 -15.90 19.58
N ARG A 502 -9.36 -14.74 20.24
CA ARG A 502 -8.44 -14.33 21.31
C ARG A 502 -8.65 -15.15 22.59
N ALA A 503 -9.89 -15.32 23.05
CA ALA A 503 -10.22 -16.20 24.19
C ALA A 503 -9.81 -17.64 23.91
N GLY A 504 -10.03 -18.13 22.68
CA GLY A 504 -9.46 -19.38 22.21
C GLY A 504 -7.92 -19.37 22.13
N ALA A 505 -7.30 -18.21 21.94
CA ALA A 505 -5.86 -18.02 21.97
C ALA A 505 -5.35 -17.77 23.40
N GLU A 506 -6.03 -17.01 24.25
CA GLU A 506 -5.65 -16.74 25.64
C GLU A 506 -5.77 -17.97 26.55
N GLN A 507 -6.78 -18.83 26.34
CA GLN A 507 -6.76 -20.18 26.90
C GLN A 507 -5.60 -21.03 26.36
N LYS A 508 -4.99 -20.68 25.22
CA LYS A 508 -3.83 -21.32 24.59
C LYS A 508 -2.49 -20.67 24.95
N PHE A 509 -2.47 -19.48 25.58
CA PHE A 509 -1.25 -18.66 25.77
C PHE A 509 -0.51 -18.90 27.09
N LYS A 510 -0.58 -20.09 27.66
CA LYS A 510 0.48 -20.60 28.59
C LYS A 510 1.47 -21.46 27.78
N GLY A 511 2.22 -20.88 26.89
CA GLY A 511 3.18 -21.62 26.04
C GLY A 511 2.55 -22.60 25.04
N GLY A 512 1.25 -22.46 24.70
CA GLY A 512 0.51 -23.42 23.86
C GLY A 512 0.12 -24.70 24.58
N LEU A 513 0.37 -24.80 25.87
CA LEU A 513 0.13 -25.97 26.73
C LEU A 513 -1.31 -25.96 27.26
N ALA A 514 -1.99 -27.11 27.19
CA ALA A 514 -3.31 -27.27 27.79
C ALA A 514 -3.23 -27.34 29.33
N ASP A 515 -2.16 -27.94 29.87
CA ASP A 515 -1.83 -28.06 31.27
C ASP A 515 -0.32 -28.27 31.49
N ASN A 516 0.13 -28.59 32.70
CA ASN A 516 1.52 -28.90 33.03
C ASN A 516 1.72 -30.38 33.36
N SER A 517 0.93 -31.27 32.78
CA SER A 517 1.09 -32.72 32.95
C SER A 517 2.42 -33.24 32.37
N ALA A 518 2.82 -34.43 32.73
CA ALA A 518 4.01 -35.06 32.20
C ALA A 518 3.94 -35.20 30.66
N GLU A 519 2.79 -35.54 30.13
CA GLU A 519 2.53 -35.71 28.70
C GLU A 519 2.67 -34.40 27.95
N THR A 520 2.05 -33.32 28.44
CA THR A 520 2.18 -32.00 27.82
C THR A 520 3.60 -31.44 27.92
N THR A 521 4.31 -31.66 29.00
CA THR A 521 5.72 -31.27 29.17
C THR A 521 6.64 -32.00 28.19
N LYS A 522 6.43 -33.32 27.97
CA LYS A 522 7.14 -34.07 26.92
C LYS A 522 6.88 -33.52 25.54
N LEU A 523 5.60 -33.31 25.18
CA LEU A 523 5.20 -32.80 23.88
C LEU A 523 5.67 -31.36 23.66
N HIS A 524 5.81 -30.55 24.73
CA HIS A 524 6.38 -29.21 24.65
C HIS A 524 7.87 -29.27 24.29
N THR A 525 8.63 -30.15 24.94
CA THR A 525 10.04 -30.36 24.58
C THR A 525 10.19 -30.87 23.14
N ALA A 526 9.32 -31.82 22.72
CA ALA A 526 9.29 -32.31 21.34
C ALA A 526 8.97 -31.19 20.32
N THR A 527 8.21 -30.17 20.71
CA THR A 527 7.93 -29.02 19.83
C THR A 527 9.19 -28.24 19.50
N HIS A 528 10.08 -27.99 20.45
CA HIS A 528 11.35 -27.33 20.21
C HIS A 528 12.32 -28.19 19.38
N LEU A 529 12.35 -29.50 19.59
CA LEU A 529 13.10 -30.39 18.72
C LEU A 529 12.57 -30.39 17.30
N LEU A 530 11.24 -30.37 17.12
CA LEU A 530 10.59 -30.27 15.81
C LEU A 530 10.94 -28.94 15.11
N ASN A 531 10.88 -27.84 15.83
CA ASN A 531 11.23 -26.53 15.27
C ASN A 531 12.69 -26.51 14.78
N ALA A 532 13.61 -26.98 15.59
CA ALA A 532 15.03 -27.06 15.22
C ALA A 532 15.29 -28.00 14.03
N ALA A 533 14.56 -29.12 13.93
CA ALA A 533 14.65 -30.03 12.79
C ALA A 533 14.09 -29.39 11.50
N LEU A 534 12.97 -28.68 11.59
CA LEU A 534 12.40 -27.93 10.44
C LEU A 534 13.35 -26.88 9.91
N HIS A 535 14.02 -26.13 10.78
CA HIS A 535 15.07 -25.19 10.36
C HIS A 535 16.21 -25.86 9.59
N ARG A 536 16.62 -27.07 9.98
CA ARG A 536 17.69 -27.81 9.31
C ARG A 536 17.29 -28.34 7.93
N VAL A 537 16.05 -28.82 7.81
CA VAL A 537 15.56 -29.47 6.58
C VAL A 537 15.02 -28.44 5.57
N LEU A 538 14.32 -27.40 6.04
CA LEU A 538 13.63 -26.45 5.18
C LEU A 538 14.37 -25.10 5.08
N GLY A 539 15.25 -24.78 6.04
CA GLY A 539 16.05 -23.55 6.04
C GLY A 539 15.63 -22.51 7.08
N ASN A 540 16.44 -21.44 7.18
CA ASN A 540 16.32 -20.43 8.23
C ASN A 540 15.10 -19.51 8.10
N HIS A 541 14.32 -19.61 7.04
CA HIS A 541 13.09 -18.86 6.87
C HIS A 541 11.93 -19.38 7.73
N ILE A 542 12.09 -20.57 8.32
CA ILE A 542 11.07 -21.17 9.17
C ILE A 542 10.87 -20.33 10.43
N GLY A 543 9.63 -20.04 10.77
CA GLY A 543 9.26 -19.35 12.00
C GLY A 543 7.93 -19.90 12.51
N GLN A 544 7.84 -20.12 13.82
CA GLN A 544 6.61 -20.58 14.45
C GLN A 544 5.51 -19.54 14.30
N LYS A 545 4.34 -19.93 13.78
CA LYS A 545 3.12 -19.10 13.68
C LYS A 545 2.06 -19.49 14.72
N GLY A 546 2.23 -20.62 15.37
CA GLY A 546 1.36 -21.07 16.45
C GLY A 546 1.69 -22.47 16.93
N SER A 547 1.29 -22.81 18.16
CA SER A 547 1.34 -24.16 18.71
C SER A 547 0.11 -24.45 19.56
N ASN A 548 -0.22 -25.73 19.69
CA ASN A 548 -1.23 -26.23 20.62
C ASN A 548 -0.84 -27.64 21.08
N ILE A 549 -0.61 -27.78 22.36
CA ILE A 549 -0.11 -28.99 22.98
C ILE A 549 -1.15 -29.48 23.99
N THR A 550 -1.63 -30.69 23.78
CA THR A 550 -2.54 -31.42 24.70
C THR A 550 -1.87 -32.69 25.13
N ALA A 551 -2.40 -33.40 26.09
CA ALA A 551 -1.84 -34.70 26.53
C ALA A 551 -1.80 -35.74 25.38
N GLU A 552 -2.60 -35.59 24.34
CA GLU A 552 -2.74 -36.53 23.23
C GLU A 552 -1.76 -36.25 22.08
N ARG A 553 -1.43 -34.96 21.82
CA ARG A 553 -0.63 -34.53 20.65
C ARG A 553 -0.09 -33.15 20.81
N LEU A 554 0.94 -32.82 20.00
CA LEU A 554 1.32 -31.47 19.65
C LEU A 554 0.76 -31.08 18.26
N ARG A 555 0.48 -29.78 18.09
CA ARG A 555 0.26 -29.14 16.82
C ARG A 555 1.24 -27.97 16.71
N PHE A 556 1.95 -27.89 15.58
CA PHE A 556 2.92 -26.86 15.30
C PHE A 556 2.60 -26.23 13.94
N ASP A 557 2.35 -24.92 13.93
CA ASP A 557 2.07 -24.12 12.74
C ASP A 557 3.30 -23.27 12.45
N PHE A 558 3.79 -23.30 11.20
CA PHE A 558 5.00 -22.57 10.77
C PHE A 558 4.85 -22.00 9.35
N ASN A 559 5.57 -20.93 9.05
CA ASN A 559 5.59 -20.33 7.73
C ASN A 559 6.37 -21.20 6.75
N HIS A 560 5.68 -21.70 5.74
CA HIS A 560 6.26 -22.39 4.59
C HIS A 560 5.22 -22.41 3.47
N THR A 561 5.63 -22.10 2.24
CA THR A 561 4.70 -21.92 1.10
C THR A 561 4.29 -23.26 0.53
N ASP A 562 5.22 -24.20 0.45
CA ASP A 562 5.03 -25.45 -0.26
C ASP A 562 4.62 -26.61 0.68
N LYS A 563 3.96 -27.59 0.11
CA LYS A 563 3.71 -28.85 0.81
C LYS A 563 5.04 -29.57 1.03
N MET A 564 5.30 -30.00 2.26
CA MET A 564 6.49 -30.81 2.52
C MET A 564 6.44 -32.14 1.74
N THR A 565 7.59 -32.52 1.18
CA THR A 565 7.70 -33.83 0.52
C THR A 565 7.74 -34.96 1.56
N PRO A 566 7.39 -36.21 1.19
CA PRO A 566 7.51 -37.34 2.07
C PRO A 566 8.92 -37.53 2.62
N GLU A 567 9.96 -37.24 1.83
CA GLU A 567 11.37 -37.33 2.20
C GLU A 567 11.71 -36.28 3.27
N GLN A 568 11.27 -35.00 3.08
CA GLN A 568 11.46 -33.97 4.09
C GLN A 568 10.78 -34.29 5.42
N ILE A 569 9.55 -34.83 5.37
CA ILE A 569 8.82 -35.28 6.59
C ILE A 569 9.59 -36.36 7.28
N ALA A 570 10.09 -37.37 6.55
CA ALA A 570 10.86 -38.45 7.08
C ALA A 570 12.20 -38.00 7.71
N GLU A 571 12.89 -37.05 7.04
CA GLU A 571 14.14 -36.47 7.53
C GLU A 571 13.93 -35.65 8.80
N VAL A 572 12.88 -34.83 8.90
CA VAL A 572 12.51 -34.10 10.12
C VAL A 572 12.21 -35.07 11.25
N GLU A 573 11.42 -36.10 11.01
CA GLU A 573 11.08 -37.14 12.01
C GLU A 573 12.34 -37.88 12.47
N GLN A 574 13.24 -38.20 11.55
CA GLN A 574 14.51 -38.86 11.85
C GLN A 574 15.39 -38.00 12.78
N LEU A 575 15.58 -36.70 12.43
CA LEU A 575 16.41 -35.78 13.22
C LEU A 575 15.89 -35.61 14.65
N VAL A 576 14.57 -35.52 14.83
CA VAL A 576 13.96 -35.45 16.17
C VAL A 576 14.21 -36.75 16.96
N ASN A 577 14.04 -37.92 16.34
CA ASN A 577 14.28 -39.19 17.00
C ASN A 577 15.77 -39.43 17.30
N GLU A 578 16.68 -38.95 16.48
CA GLU A 578 18.13 -38.97 16.76
C GLU A 578 18.46 -38.15 18.02
N ALA A 579 17.86 -36.92 18.14
CA ALA A 579 18.03 -36.10 19.33
C ALA A 579 17.43 -36.76 20.60
N ILE A 580 16.31 -37.44 20.46
CA ILE A 580 15.71 -38.23 21.55
C ILE A 580 16.64 -39.38 21.96
N LYS A 581 17.15 -40.13 20.99
CA LYS A 581 18.05 -41.29 21.23
C LYS A 581 19.39 -40.84 21.84
N ALA A 582 19.88 -39.67 21.48
CA ALA A 582 21.11 -39.07 22.04
C ALA A 582 20.94 -38.66 23.53
N ASP A 583 19.72 -38.65 24.03
CA ASP A 583 19.37 -38.30 25.43
C ASP A 583 20.02 -36.99 25.90
N LEU A 584 19.88 -35.94 25.11
CA LEU A 584 20.49 -34.62 25.31
C LEU A 584 20.00 -33.98 26.62
N PRO A 585 20.88 -33.30 27.40
CA PRO A 585 20.45 -32.52 28.55
C PRO A 585 19.62 -31.31 28.09
N VAL A 586 18.59 -30.96 28.87
CA VAL A 586 17.75 -29.78 28.68
C VAL A 586 17.91 -28.88 29.89
N THR A 587 18.49 -27.72 29.70
CA THR A 587 18.74 -26.71 30.74
C THR A 587 18.23 -25.37 30.31
N TYR A 588 18.10 -24.43 31.25
CA TYR A 588 17.81 -23.04 30.90
C TYR A 588 18.65 -22.07 31.75
N HIS A 589 18.82 -20.86 31.23
CA HIS A 589 19.35 -19.70 31.98
C HIS A 589 18.46 -18.49 31.74
N VAL A 590 18.60 -17.48 32.59
CA VAL A 590 17.84 -16.21 32.48
C VAL A 590 18.77 -15.13 31.96
N THR A 591 18.32 -14.40 30.98
CA THR A 591 19.05 -13.28 30.37
C THR A 591 18.08 -12.21 29.88
N THR A 592 18.59 -11.06 29.38
CA THR A 592 17.77 -10.06 28.69
C THR A 592 17.39 -10.53 27.29
N VAL A 593 16.37 -9.91 26.70
CA VAL A 593 15.96 -10.23 25.31
C VAL A 593 17.12 -10.00 24.34
N ASP A 594 17.88 -8.90 24.51
CA ASP A 594 19.03 -8.59 23.66
C ASP A 594 20.17 -9.61 23.88
N GLY A 595 20.45 -10.01 25.12
CA GLY A 595 21.42 -11.04 25.42
C GLY A 595 21.06 -12.38 24.80
N ALA A 596 19.77 -12.77 24.83
CA ALA A 596 19.29 -13.97 24.16
C ALA A 596 19.47 -13.92 22.62
N LYS A 597 19.27 -12.76 22.01
CA LYS A 597 19.53 -12.54 20.56
C LYS A 597 21.02 -12.61 20.22
N GLU A 598 21.87 -11.99 21.01
CA GLU A 598 23.34 -12.02 20.82
C GLU A 598 23.91 -13.44 20.90
N GLU A 599 23.35 -14.29 21.75
CA GLU A 599 23.74 -15.71 21.85
C GLU A 599 23.05 -16.62 20.82
N GLY A 600 22.25 -16.05 19.89
CA GLY A 600 21.62 -16.76 18.80
C GLY A 600 20.41 -17.61 19.20
N ALA A 601 19.73 -17.28 20.30
CA ALA A 601 18.49 -17.95 20.69
C ALA A 601 17.33 -17.54 19.74
N ILE A 602 16.52 -18.53 19.33
CA ILE A 602 15.33 -18.28 18.51
C ILE A 602 14.21 -17.79 19.43
N GLY A 603 13.68 -16.59 19.13
CA GLY A 603 12.52 -16.01 19.79
C GLY A 603 11.32 -15.95 18.84
N VAL A 604 10.12 -16.20 19.35
CA VAL A 604 8.90 -16.30 18.53
C VAL A 604 8.03 -15.05 18.60
N PHE A 605 8.18 -14.19 19.62
CA PHE A 605 7.28 -13.06 19.89
C PHE A 605 8.04 -11.87 20.49
N ASP A 606 8.76 -11.12 19.65
CA ASP A 606 9.62 -9.99 20.08
C ASP A 606 8.86 -8.95 20.95
N ASP A 607 7.60 -8.64 20.66
CA ASP A 607 6.83 -7.57 21.32
C ASP A 607 6.16 -7.98 22.66
N ARG A 608 6.38 -9.22 23.14
CA ARG A 608 5.68 -9.77 24.31
C ARG A 608 6.58 -10.25 25.44
N TYR A 609 7.90 -10.10 25.28
CA TYR A 609 8.86 -10.50 26.30
C TYR A 609 8.99 -9.41 27.37
N GLY A 610 9.10 -9.84 28.64
CA GLY A 610 9.50 -8.95 29.74
C GLY A 610 10.98 -8.53 29.64
N SER A 611 11.46 -7.79 30.61
CA SER A 611 12.88 -7.38 30.67
C SER A 611 13.87 -8.57 30.78
N GLU A 612 13.40 -9.71 31.29
CA GLU A 612 14.17 -10.95 31.41
C GLU A 612 13.41 -12.11 30.78
N VAL A 613 14.14 -13.01 30.13
CA VAL A 613 13.61 -14.17 29.41
C VAL A 613 14.41 -15.44 29.82
N LYS A 614 13.73 -16.59 29.76
CA LYS A 614 14.39 -17.90 29.89
C LYS A 614 14.80 -18.41 28.52
N VAL A 615 16.08 -18.74 28.36
CA VAL A 615 16.60 -19.41 27.17
C VAL A 615 16.83 -20.88 27.50
N TYR A 616 16.05 -21.74 26.84
CA TYR A 616 16.21 -23.23 26.98
C TYR A 616 17.21 -23.70 25.93
N VAL A 617 18.11 -24.58 26.39
CA VAL A 617 19.17 -25.18 25.57
C VAL A 617 19.03 -26.70 25.64
N MET A 618 18.96 -27.34 24.47
CA MET A 618 18.93 -28.79 24.33
C MET A 618 20.22 -29.27 23.66
N GLY A 619 21.12 -29.85 24.45
CA GLY A 619 22.47 -30.24 24.03
C GLY A 619 23.56 -29.70 24.94
N ASP A 620 24.81 -29.76 24.51
CA ASP A 620 25.96 -29.23 25.29
C ASP A 620 25.94 -27.70 25.24
N SER A 621 25.66 -27.09 26.36
CA SER A 621 25.51 -25.64 26.51
C SER A 621 26.83 -24.86 26.42
N GLU A 622 27.99 -25.52 26.38
CA GLU A 622 29.31 -24.89 26.20
C GLU A 622 29.69 -24.73 24.72
N ALA A 623 28.95 -25.37 23.82
CA ALA A 623 29.20 -25.26 22.39
C ALA A 623 28.78 -23.87 21.87
N LYS A 624 29.73 -23.10 21.35
CA LYS A 624 29.53 -21.71 20.86
C LYS A 624 28.73 -21.59 19.58
N ASN A 625 28.35 -22.70 18.90
CA ASN A 625 27.65 -22.66 17.61
C ASN A 625 26.37 -23.52 17.66
N ALA A 626 25.21 -22.88 17.56
CA ALA A 626 23.96 -23.52 17.25
C ALA A 626 23.91 -23.88 15.75
N GLY A 627 23.95 -25.19 15.47
CA GLY A 627 23.39 -25.76 14.24
C GLY A 627 24.23 -25.84 12.99
N SER A 628 25.10 -26.80 12.81
CA SER A 628 25.40 -27.51 11.55
C SER A 628 26.03 -28.89 11.80
N GLY A 629 26.15 -29.35 13.05
CA GLY A 629 26.76 -30.61 13.41
C GLY A 629 25.73 -31.74 13.49
N LYS A 630 26.21 -32.99 13.27
CA LYS A 630 25.45 -34.21 13.51
C LYS A 630 25.09 -34.29 14.98
N VAL A 631 23.91 -34.86 15.29
CA VAL A 631 23.48 -35.16 16.66
C VAL A 631 24.56 -36.00 17.36
N GLY A 632 25.15 -35.51 18.47
CA GLY A 632 26.15 -36.24 19.24
C GLY A 632 27.57 -35.65 19.27
N ASP A 633 27.90 -34.62 18.46
CA ASP A 633 29.25 -34.04 18.41
C ASP A 633 29.45 -32.82 19.34
N GLY A 634 28.81 -32.82 20.55
CA GLY A 634 28.91 -31.69 21.49
C GLY A 634 28.17 -30.44 21.05
N ALA A 635 27.27 -30.53 20.08
CA ALA A 635 26.55 -29.39 19.51
C ALA A 635 25.20 -29.14 20.20
N VAL A 636 24.79 -27.86 20.27
CA VAL A 636 23.44 -27.48 20.68
C VAL A 636 22.45 -27.88 19.60
N PHE A 637 21.44 -28.69 19.93
CA PHE A 637 20.40 -29.10 19.01
C PHE A 637 19.30 -28.03 18.88
N SER A 638 18.84 -27.45 19.98
CA SER A 638 17.87 -26.33 20.01
C SER A 638 18.29 -25.31 21.08
N LYS A 639 18.12 -24.01 20.77
CA LYS A 639 18.29 -22.89 21.69
C LYS A 639 17.16 -21.91 21.46
N GLU A 640 16.21 -21.82 22.40
CA GLU A 640 14.99 -21.00 22.18
C GLU A 640 14.53 -20.29 23.46
N ILE A 641 13.96 -19.08 23.27
CA ILE A 641 13.27 -18.32 24.32
C ILE A 641 11.93 -19.00 24.59
N CYS A 642 11.71 -19.48 25.83
CA CYS A 642 10.45 -20.12 26.19
C CYS A 642 10.13 -19.95 27.69
N GLY A 643 8.83 -19.80 28.01
CA GLY A 643 8.34 -19.65 29.39
C GLY A 643 7.73 -20.93 30.01
N GLY A 644 7.53 -22.00 29.22
CA GLY A 644 6.88 -23.21 29.70
C GLY A 644 7.84 -24.27 30.25
N PRO A 645 7.33 -25.34 30.91
CA PRO A 645 8.14 -26.41 31.46
C PRO A 645 8.66 -27.37 30.37
N HIS A 646 9.86 -27.89 30.56
CA HIS A 646 10.48 -28.91 29.71
C HIS A 646 11.00 -30.08 30.54
N VAL A 647 11.14 -31.26 29.92
CA VAL A 647 11.79 -32.39 30.53
C VAL A 647 13.29 -32.15 30.72
N ALA A 648 13.93 -32.76 31.71
CA ALA A 648 15.34 -32.58 31.99
C ALA A 648 16.26 -33.19 30.91
N ARG A 649 15.79 -34.18 30.15
CA ARG A 649 16.55 -34.89 29.10
C ARG A 649 15.63 -35.29 27.95
N THR A 650 16.12 -35.23 26.72
CA THR A 650 15.33 -35.56 25.54
C THR A 650 14.91 -37.03 25.45
N GLY A 651 15.70 -37.94 26.02
CA GLY A 651 15.35 -39.39 26.10
C GLY A 651 14.04 -39.67 26.82
N MET A 652 13.59 -38.75 27.69
CA MET A 652 12.29 -38.89 28.39
C MET A 652 11.09 -38.83 27.47
N LEU A 653 11.26 -38.40 26.21
CA LEU A 653 10.20 -38.39 25.22
C LEU A 653 9.84 -39.76 24.66
N GLY A 654 10.78 -40.72 24.73
CA GLY A 654 10.64 -42.10 24.20
C GLY A 654 10.82 -42.14 22.69
N GLY A 655 9.81 -41.78 21.92
CA GLY A 655 9.86 -41.69 20.46
C GLY A 655 8.98 -40.58 19.95
N PHE A 656 9.23 -40.11 18.70
CA PHE A 656 8.48 -39.03 18.05
C PHE A 656 7.93 -39.50 16.70
N LYS A 657 6.67 -39.19 16.41
CA LYS A 657 6.02 -39.53 15.15
C LYS A 657 5.17 -38.38 14.62
N ILE A 658 5.42 -37.96 13.36
CA ILE A 658 4.55 -37.05 12.64
C ILE A 658 3.31 -37.82 12.16
N GLN A 659 2.13 -37.40 12.61
CA GLN A 659 0.87 -38.00 12.20
C GLN A 659 0.32 -37.40 10.90
N LYS A 660 0.49 -36.08 10.74
CA LYS A 660 -0.07 -35.33 9.59
C LYS A 660 0.68 -34.04 9.35
N GLU A 661 0.87 -33.74 8.07
CA GLU A 661 1.28 -32.43 7.57
C GLU A 661 0.17 -31.90 6.66
N GLU A 662 -0.29 -30.66 6.90
CA GLU A 662 -1.40 -30.04 6.16
C GLU A 662 -1.23 -28.52 6.03
N SER A 663 -1.92 -27.91 5.09
CA SER A 663 -2.02 -26.43 5.05
C SER A 663 -2.94 -25.94 6.17
N SER A 664 -2.53 -24.88 6.87
CA SER A 664 -3.34 -24.21 7.90
C SER A 664 -3.95 -22.91 7.41
N SER A 665 -3.18 -22.13 6.66
CA SER A 665 -3.57 -20.90 5.97
C SER A 665 -2.58 -20.60 4.84
N ALA A 666 -2.77 -19.55 4.08
CA ALA A 666 -1.83 -19.15 3.03
C ALA A 666 -0.44 -18.93 3.62
N GLY A 667 0.58 -19.63 3.07
CA GLY A 667 1.96 -19.57 3.54
C GLY A 667 2.21 -20.17 4.91
N VAL A 668 1.25 -20.90 5.51
CA VAL A 668 1.40 -21.56 6.82
C VAL A 668 1.09 -23.03 6.71
N ARG A 669 2.07 -23.85 7.07
CA ARG A 669 1.95 -25.30 7.18
C ARG A 669 1.71 -25.72 8.62
N ARG A 670 1.09 -26.86 8.82
CA ARG A 670 0.73 -27.44 10.10
C ARG A 670 1.22 -28.86 10.20
N ILE A 671 1.97 -29.16 11.27
CA ILE A 671 2.34 -30.53 11.66
C ILE A 671 1.57 -30.92 12.92
N LYS A 672 1.01 -32.11 12.91
CA LYS A 672 0.50 -32.82 14.09
C LYS A 672 1.42 -34.00 14.40
N ALA A 673 1.89 -34.10 15.63
CA ALA A 673 2.81 -35.17 16.04
C ALA A 673 2.53 -35.64 17.47
N VAL A 674 3.05 -36.80 17.79
CA VAL A 674 2.92 -37.47 19.10
C VAL A 674 4.28 -37.96 19.59
N VAL A 675 4.39 -38.17 20.89
CA VAL A 675 5.51 -38.88 21.53
C VAL A 675 5.02 -40.20 22.14
N SER A 676 5.89 -41.18 22.25
CA SER A 676 5.52 -42.54 22.75
C SER A 676 6.69 -43.25 23.43
N GLY A 677 6.39 -44.03 24.44
CA GLY A 677 7.35 -44.96 25.05
C GLY A 677 8.27 -44.39 26.13
N GLY A 678 8.13 -43.14 26.52
CA GLY A 678 8.91 -42.55 27.60
C GLY A 678 8.38 -42.92 29.00
N PRO A 679 9.15 -42.65 30.09
CA PRO A 679 8.74 -42.94 31.47
C PRO A 679 7.48 -42.15 31.84
N ALA A 680 6.63 -42.72 32.73
CA ALA A 680 5.41 -42.04 33.21
C ALA A 680 5.74 -40.81 34.07
N GLU A 681 6.78 -40.93 34.92
CA GLU A 681 7.31 -39.82 35.72
C GLU A 681 8.45 -39.13 34.98
N ILE A 682 8.49 -37.81 35.01
CA ILE A 682 9.51 -36.99 34.34
C ILE A 682 10.26 -36.12 35.37
N MET A 683 11.55 -35.88 35.11
CA MET A 683 12.27 -34.75 35.69
C MET A 683 12.15 -33.55 34.78
N VAL A 684 11.95 -32.38 35.37
CA VAL A 684 11.88 -31.10 34.60
C VAL A 684 13.27 -30.45 34.47
N ALA A 685 13.45 -29.68 33.42
CA ALA A 685 14.67 -28.90 33.20
C ALA A 685 14.94 -27.94 34.34
N ILE A 686 16.20 -27.81 34.72
CA ILE A 686 16.67 -26.96 35.83
C ILE A 686 17.41 -25.73 35.29
N GLU A 687 17.41 -24.68 36.11
CA GLU A 687 18.19 -23.48 35.85
C GLU A 687 19.68 -23.78 35.97
N ARG A 688 20.46 -23.32 35.00
CA ARG A 688 21.89 -23.33 35.05
C ARG A 688 22.37 -22.01 35.66
N LYS A 689 23.10 -22.07 36.75
CA LYS A 689 23.71 -20.91 37.41
C LYS A 689 24.99 -20.45 36.71
#